data_1b6dc6e5de29457d1b15ee336c6268f8
#
_entry.id   1b6dc6e5de29457d1b15ee336c6268f8
#
_cell.length_a   1.000
_cell.length_b   1.000
_cell.length_c   1.000
_cell.angle_alpha   90.00
_cell.angle_beta   90.00
_cell.angle_gamma   90.00
#
_symmetry.space_group_name_H-M   'P 1'
#
loop_
_entity.id
_entity.type
_entity.pdbx_description
1 polymer ?
#
loop_
_entity_poly.entity_id
_entity_poly.type
_entity_poly.pdbx_seq_one_letter_code
_entity_poly.pdbx_strand_id
1 'polypeptide(L)'
;MEHQESSPSGMGLLKTFDCDEFGKWEKIGSGGFGQVYKVRHVHWKTWLAIKCPPSLRVDEKERAELLDEAKKMEMAKFRYILPVYGICQDPVGLVMEYMETGSLEKLLASEPLPWELRFRIIHEAAVGMNFLHCMNPPLLHLDLKPANILLDAHYHVKISDFGLARWNGFSSTDDISRDGFCGTIAYLPPERIKGKHRTSNTKHDVYSFSIVIWGILTQKKPYAEEINILHIMVKVVKGLRPELSAIPRSRPQACSGFISLMERCWLDASSKRPSFQEITSEAEELCSKPQEETKDMLDEQDTDTSQRQDASSQEIVVEQMGMKSAPMAADKDYSLSELLSQIDCGISQSFGCVKENSECKEMTSKRLSGISSVDSAFSSQGSLLLSFEKENSSSESGTLDLQKKKLCEAIMSEDIAKLMKILQPQDVDLVLEDGLSLLHYAVQLSNDEAVKLLLLYNANPNLANSRGSTPIHLAVEKRLKNITELLLGRKTNVNAKDEDQYTPLHFTAQSGDETIARQLLDRGASINETDFEGRTPLHIACQHGQDKVVRVLLSRGADVHLKGKDDWAPLHFAAWQGHLSIVKLLVKQSGAHVNTQTSDGRTPLHLAAQRGHYRMARLLIELGADVSVPTATLRTPLHVAAETGHTSTSRLLLKHKADLEARTGVGWTALHLASQFGHLPTVRLLIDEQANVHAKDHDHRPACHLAAEEGHSEVIKELLLSSSESVNLADKQGFTALHLAAKGGHLQAVHTLLAHGALVNCQNAAAQTPLQLAQENGKTSVVKRLLQTEDQIEEKVS
;
A
#
# COMPACT_ATOMS: atom_id res chain seq x y z
N MET A 1 2.31 -4.75 -65.76
CA MET A 1 3.50 -4.23 -65.05
C MET A 1 3.02 -3.15 -64.10
N GLU A 2 2.66 -3.58 -62.94
CA GLU A 2 2.16 -2.71 -61.84
C GLU A 2 3.25 -2.63 -60.79
N HIS A 3 3.66 -1.42 -60.54
CA HIS A 3 4.61 -1.12 -59.48
C HIS A 3 3.92 -1.25 -58.11
N GLN A 4 4.30 -2.25 -57.37
CA GLN A 4 4.01 -2.34 -55.95
C GLN A 4 5.06 -1.52 -55.20
N GLU A 5 4.61 -0.46 -54.55
CA GLU A 5 5.35 0.28 -53.55
C GLU A 5 5.49 -0.56 -52.31
N SER A 6 6.71 -0.88 -51.94
CA SER A 6 7.04 -1.56 -50.69
C SER A 6 7.09 -0.57 -49.54
N SER A 7 6.08 -0.55 -48.69
CA SER A 7 6.13 0.08 -47.36
C SER A 7 7.03 -0.74 -46.39
N PRO A 8 7.79 -0.08 -45.51
CA PRO A 8 8.63 -0.79 -44.52
C PRO A 8 7.79 -1.25 -43.36
N SER A 9 7.21 -2.45 -43.41
CA SER A 9 6.50 -3.10 -42.33
C SER A 9 7.40 -4.12 -41.67
N GLY A 10 8.05 -3.71 -40.60
CA GLY A 10 8.82 -4.55 -39.69
C GLY A 10 8.34 -4.48 -38.21
N MET A 11 7.04 -4.27 -38.00
CA MET A 11 6.44 -4.42 -36.65
C MET A 11 5.63 -5.74 -36.62
N GLY A 12 6.18 -6.79 -35.99
CA GLY A 12 5.45 -8.00 -35.71
C GLY A 12 4.22 -7.67 -34.88
N LEU A 13 3.03 -7.89 -35.44
CA LEU A 13 1.78 -7.83 -34.69
C LEU A 13 1.82 -8.92 -33.62
N LEU A 14 1.69 -8.53 -32.34
CA LEU A 14 1.50 -9.46 -31.22
C LEU A 14 0.34 -10.42 -31.57
N LYS A 15 0.58 -11.73 -31.45
CA LYS A 15 -0.45 -12.73 -31.71
C LYS A 15 -1.60 -12.54 -30.72
N THR A 16 -2.83 -12.61 -31.20
CA THR A 16 -4.04 -12.67 -30.38
C THR A 16 -4.45 -14.11 -30.21
N PHE A 17 -4.88 -14.46 -29.01
CA PHE A 17 -5.36 -15.78 -28.64
C PHE A 17 -6.80 -15.69 -28.19
N ASP A 18 -7.59 -16.70 -28.51
CA ASP A 18 -8.94 -16.87 -27.99
C ASP A 18 -8.93 -17.77 -26.75
N CYS A 19 -9.88 -17.57 -25.85
CA CYS A 19 -9.99 -18.34 -24.61
C CYS A 19 -10.04 -19.88 -24.86
N ASP A 20 -10.67 -20.28 -25.94
CA ASP A 20 -10.87 -21.69 -26.32
C ASP A 20 -9.54 -22.40 -26.69
N GLU A 21 -8.48 -21.64 -26.97
CA GLU A 21 -7.15 -22.19 -27.19
C GLU A 21 -6.49 -22.69 -25.89
N PHE A 22 -7.07 -22.37 -24.72
CA PHE A 22 -6.52 -22.69 -23.41
C PHE A 22 -7.43 -23.59 -22.58
N GLY A 23 -6.90 -24.70 -22.09
CA GLY A 23 -7.55 -25.58 -21.13
C GLY A 23 -6.88 -25.54 -19.77
N LYS A 24 -7.59 -26.01 -18.72
CA LYS A 24 -7.06 -26.13 -17.35
C LYS A 24 -6.46 -24.83 -16.80
N TRP A 25 -7.32 -23.90 -16.49
CA TRP A 25 -6.93 -22.66 -15.81
C TRP A 25 -6.68 -22.89 -14.32
N GLU A 26 -5.46 -22.64 -13.88
CA GLU A 26 -5.04 -22.75 -12.48
C GLU A 26 -4.43 -21.44 -12.03
N LYS A 27 -4.99 -20.81 -10.99
CA LYS A 27 -4.44 -19.56 -10.46
C LYS A 27 -3.17 -19.84 -9.66
N ILE A 28 -2.04 -19.27 -10.12
CA ILE A 28 -0.71 -19.50 -9.52
C ILE A 28 -0.17 -18.25 -8.80
N GLY A 29 -0.75 -17.07 -9.02
CA GLY A 29 -0.33 -15.84 -8.36
C GLY A 29 -1.39 -14.76 -8.37
N SER A 30 -1.28 -13.83 -7.42
CA SER A 30 -2.06 -12.59 -7.39
C SER A 30 -1.27 -11.50 -6.68
N GLY A 31 -1.30 -10.28 -7.19
CA GLY A 31 -0.61 -9.12 -6.65
C GLY A 31 -1.25 -7.81 -7.13
N GLY A 32 -0.62 -6.68 -6.80
CA GLY A 32 -1.10 -5.35 -7.21
C GLY A 32 -1.19 -5.16 -8.73
N PHE A 33 -0.43 -5.93 -9.49
CA PHE A 33 -0.40 -5.87 -10.96
C PHE A 33 -1.31 -6.90 -11.65
N GLY A 34 -2.16 -7.62 -10.90
CA GLY A 34 -3.13 -8.55 -11.46
C GLY A 34 -3.06 -9.97 -10.95
N GLN A 35 -3.67 -10.88 -11.72
CA GLN A 35 -3.76 -12.30 -11.42
C GLN A 35 -3.01 -13.10 -12.49
N VAL A 36 -2.23 -14.09 -12.08
CA VAL A 36 -1.49 -14.96 -13.00
C VAL A 36 -2.08 -16.37 -12.97
N TYR A 37 -2.39 -16.89 -14.14
CA TYR A 37 -2.94 -18.22 -14.32
C TYR A 37 -1.96 -19.10 -15.11
N LYS A 38 -1.78 -20.32 -14.65
CA LYS A 38 -1.17 -21.40 -15.42
C LYS A 38 -2.24 -22.03 -16.29
N VAL A 39 -1.97 -22.12 -17.59
CA VAL A 39 -2.92 -22.66 -18.58
C VAL A 39 -2.22 -23.65 -19.50
N ARG A 40 -2.96 -24.59 -20.05
CA ARG A 40 -2.41 -25.53 -21.04
C ARG A 40 -2.93 -25.17 -22.41
N HIS A 41 -2.06 -24.80 -23.33
CA HIS A 41 -2.46 -24.53 -24.71
C HIS A 41 -2.93 -25.83 -25.41
N VAL A 42 -4.15 -25.83 -25.95
CA VAL A 42 -4.82 -27.02 -26.49
C VAL A 42 -4.06 -27.64 -27.66
N HIS A 43 -3.54 -26.79 -28.57
CA HIS A 43 -2.83 -27.27 -29.75
C HIS A 43 -1.32 -27.52 -29.50
N TRP A 44 -0.64 -26.60 -28.78
CA TRP A 44 0.80 -26.75 -28.52
C TRP A 44 1.12 -27.80 -27.45
N LYS A 45 0.12 -28.21 -26.66
CA LYS A 45 0.26 -29.14 -25.52
C LYS A 45 1.24 -28.69 -24.43
N THR A 46 1.68 -27.41 -24.45
CA THR A 46 2.62 -26.78 -23.51
C THR A 46 1.88 -26.01 -22.42
N TRP A 47 2.56 -25.82 -21.31
CA TRP A 47 2.09 -24.96 -20.24
C TRP A 47 2.52 -23.54 -20.52
N LEU A 48 1.59 -22.58 -20.33
CA LEU A 48 1.79 -21.15 -20.48
C LEU A 48 1.31 -20.45 -19.22
N ALA A 49 1.73 -19.19 -19.05
CA ALA A 49 1.21 -18.31 -18.01
C ALA A 49 0.42 -17.17 -18.67
N ILE A 50 -0.73 -16.83 -18.10
CA ILE A 50 -1.53 -15.67 -18.52
C ILE A 50 -1.63 -14.70 -17.34
N LYS A 51 -1.08 -13.49 -17.51
CA LYS A 51 -1.19 -12.38 -16.56
C LYS A 51 -2.39 -11.52 -16.93
N CYS A 52 -3.44 -11.57 -16.12
CA CYS A 52 -4.64 -10.77 -16.29
C CYS A 52 -4.62 -9.58 -15.33
N PRO A 53 -5.14 -8.40 -15.71
CA PRO A 53 -5.35 -7.28 -14.81
C PRO A 53 -6.16 -7.64 -13.56
N PRO A 54 -6.10 -6.85 -12.48
CA PRO A 54 -6.82 -7.16 -11.24
C PRO A 54 -8.34 -7.10 -11.38
N SER A 55 -8.84 -6.31 -12.31
CA SER A 55 -10.27 -6.17 -12.61
C SER A 55 -10.74 -7.26 -13.59
N LEU A 56 -11.90 -7.86 -13.32
CA LEU A 56 -12.54 -8.85 -14.21
C LEU A 56 -13.00 -8.24 -15.54
N ARG A 57 -13.16 -6.93 -15.61
CA ARG A 57 -13.42 -6.14 -16.81
C ARG A 57 -12.34 -5.08 -16.93
N VAL A 58 -11.49 -5.29 -17.89
CA VAL A 58 -10.35 -4.44 -18.21
C VAL A 58 -10.88 -3.19 -18.92
N ASP A 59 -10.65 -2.01 -18.33
CA ASP A 59 -10.95 -0.75 -18.99
C ASP A 59 -9.96 -0.49 -20.14
N GLU A 60 -10.24 0.51 -20.99
CA GLU A 60 -9.36 0.82 -22.13
C GLU A 60 -7.97 1.24 -21.69
N LYS A 61 -7.84 1.83 -20.50
CA LYS A 61 -6.56 2.24 -19.95
C LYS A 61 -5.74 1.04 -19.48
N GLU A 62 -6.34 0.12 -18.69
CA GLU A 62 -5.69 -1.13 -18.26
C GLU A 62 -5.28 -1.99 -19.48
N ARG A 63 -6.13 -2.01 -20.52
CA ARG A 63 -5.82 -2.68 -21.78
C ARG A 63 -4.65 -2.03 -22.50
N ALA A 64 -4.59 -0.70 -22.55
CA ALA A 64 -3.49 0.04 -23.15
C ALA A 64 -2.17 -0.18 -22.37
N GLU A 65 -2.21 -0.22 -21.03
CA GLU A 65 -1.07 -0.51 -20.18
C GLU A 65 -0.53 -1.93 -20.42
N LEU A 66 -1.40 -2.92 -20.50
CA LEU A 66 -1.03 -4.30 -20.81
C LEU A 66 -0.42 -4.45 -22.20
N LEU A 67 -0.97 -3.74 -23.20
CA LEU A 67 -0.43 -3.72 -24.56
C LEU A 67 0.96 -3.07 -24.61
N ASP A 68 1.18 -2.01 -23.84
CA ASP A 68 2.46 -1.33 -23.75
C ASP A 68 3.52 -2.21 -23.07
N GLU A 69 3.14 -2.92 -21.99
CA GLU A 69 4.00 -3.93 -21.35
C GLU A 69 4.36 -5.05 -22.35
N ALA A 70 3.38 -5.57 -23.07
CA ALA A 70 3.58 -6.60 -24.07
C ALA A 70 4.54 -6.18 -25.18
N LYS A 71 4.39 -4.94 -25.70
CA LYS A 71 5.28 -4.39 -26.71
C LYS A 71 6.72 -4.25 -26.24
N LYS A 72 6.92 -3.77 -25.00
CA LYS A 72 8.27 -3.64 -24.42
C LYS A 72 8.93 -5.01 -24.29
N MET A 73 8.21 -6.02 -23.79
CA MET A 73 8.73 -7.39 -23.70
C MET A 73 8.98 -8.04 -25.06
N GLU A 74 8.12 -7.79 -26.05
CA GLU A 74 8.30 -8.28 -27.43
C GLU A 74 9.54 -7.65 -28.09
N MET A 75 9.81 -6.38 -27.84
CA MET A 75 11.03 -5.71 -28.33
C MET A 75 12.28 -6.18 -27.58
N ALA A 76 12.14 -6.58 -26.32
CA ALA A 76 13.23 -7.03 -25.46
C ALA A 76 13.49 -8.55 -25.57
N LYS A 77 13.38 -9.16 -26.74
CA LYS A 77 13.61 -10.60 -26.93
C LYS A 77 15.07 -10.98 -26.66
N PHE A 78 15.29 -11.64 -25.53
CA PHE A 78 16.60 -12.13 -25.13
C PHE A 78 16.48 -13.36 -24.23
N ARG A 79 17.55 -14.20 -24.19
CA ARG A 79 17.52 -15.48 -23.46
C ARG A 79 17.18 -15.35 -21.95
N TYR A 80 17.51 -14.22 -21.34
CA TYR A 80 17.25 -13.94 -19.91
C TYR A 80 16.07 -12.98 -19.69
N ILE A 81 15.26 -12.72 -20.71
CA ILE A 81 14.00 -12.01 -20.62
C ILE A 81 12.86 -12.99 -20.85
N LEU A 82 11.77 -12.85 -20.09
CA LEU A 82 10.61 -13.73 -20.20
C LEU A 82 9.95 -13.59 -21.58
N PRO A 83 9.82 -14.67 -22.37
CA PRO A 83 9.16 -14.60 -23.67
C PRO A 83 7.66 -14.34 -23.53
N VAL A 84 7.18 -13.39 -24.34
CA VAL A 84 5.75 -13.12 -24.54
C VAL A 84 5.32 -13.71 -25.87
N TYR A 85 4.20 -14.41 -25.87
CA TYR A 85 3.64 -15.05 -27.07
C TYR A 85 2.52 -14.22 -27.71
N GLY A 86 1.83 -13.38 -26.92
CA GLY A 86 0.75 -12.52 -27.39
C GLY A 86 -0.23 -12.14 -26.31
N ILE A 87 -1.46 -11.84 -26.69
CA ILE A 87 -2.53 -11.37 -25.81
C ILE A 87 -3.76 -12.24 -25.96
N CYS A 88 -4.30 -12.70 -24.84
CA CYS A 88 -5.63 -13.30 -24.76
C CYS A 88 -6.69 -12.19 -24.72
N GLN A 89 -7.76 -12.33 -25.48
CA GLN A 89 -8.79 -11.28 -25.61
C GLN A 89 -9.87 -11.38 -24.52
N ASP A 90 -10.23 -12.59 -24.11
CA ASP A 90 -11.22 -12.84 -23.06
C ASP A 90 -10.83 -14.10 -22.26
N PRO A 91 -10.44 -14.01 -20.97
CA PRO A 91 -10.15 -12.73 -20.28
C PRO A 91 -8.92 -12.02 -20.85
N VAL A 92 -8.96 -10.70 -20.89
CA VAL A 92 -7.82 -9.93 -21.37
C VAL A 92 -6.59 -10.23 -20.53
N GLY A 93 -5.52 -10.67 -21.17
CA GLY A 93 -4.31 -11.07 -20.45
C GLY A 93 -3.10 -11.25 -21.34
N LEU A 94 -1.91 -11.08 -20.76
CA LEU A 94 -0.63 -11.26 -21.41
C LEU A 94 -0.24 -12.74 -21.38
N VAL A 95 -0.08 -13.34 -22.55
CA VAL A 95 0.30 -14.76 -22.70
C VAL A 95 1.81 -14.88 -22.81
N MET A 96 2.43 -15.61 -21.86
CA MET A 96 3.88 -15.72 -21.72
C MET A 96 4.30 -17.16 -21.36
N GLU A 97 5.60 -17.41 -21.42
CA GLU A 97 6.19 -18.67 -21.01
C GLU A 97 5.90 -18.97 -19.54
N TYR A 98 5.56 -20.23 -19.24
CA TYR A 98 5.36 -20.67 -17.87
C TYR A 98 6.69 -21.06 -17.24
N MET A 99 7.02 -20.43 -16.11
CA MET A 99 8.23 -20.70 -15.34
C MET A 99 7.96 -21.71 -14.24
N GLU A 100 8.54 -22.90 -14.36
CA GLU A 100 8.25 -24.04 -13.50
C GLU A 100 8.71 -23.85 -12.06
N THR A 101 9.91 -23.30 -11.85
CA THR A 101 10.46 -23.00 -10.52
C THR A 101 9.79 -21.77 -9.89
N GLY A 102 9.22 -20.88 -10.72
CA GLY A 102 8.54 -19.66 -10.26
C GLY A 102 9.48 -18.50 -9.99
N SER A 103 9.16 -17.65 -9.01
CA SER A 103 9.96 -16.45 -8.73
C SER A 103 11.14 -16.74 -7.82
N LEU A 104 12.23 -15.98 -8.01
CA LEU A 104 13.40 -16.01 -7.14
C LEU A 104 13.03 -15.69 -5.67
N GLU A 105 12.02 -14.84 -5.43
CA GLU A 105 11.55 -14.55 -4.07
C GLU A 105 11.06 -15.82 -3.35
N LYS A 106 10.31 -16.67 -4.05
CA LYS A 106 9.81 -17.93 -3.49
C LYS A 106 10.97 -18.92 -3.27
N LEU A 107 11.89 -19.01 -4.22
CA LEU A 107 13.04 -19.90 -4.13
C LEU A 107 13.96 -19.53 -2.96
N LEU A 108 14.26 -18.24 -2.77
CA LEU A 108 15.09 -17.76 -1.65
C LEU A 108 14.48 -18.04 -0.28
N ALA A 109 13.15 -18.19 -0.21
CA ALA A 109 12.41 -18.46 1.02
C ALA A 109 12.22 -19.97 1.29
N SER A 110 12.42 -20.86 0.31
CA SER A 110 12.05 -22.27 0.41
C SER A 110 13.19 -23.15 0.93
N GLU A 111 14.40 -22.98 0.41
CA GLU A 111 15.52 -23.86 0.71
C GLU A 111 16.89 -23.15 0.61
N PRO A 112 17.95 -23.65 1.30
CA PRO A 112 19.29 -23.11 1.15
C PRO A 112 19.84 -23.38 -0.25
N LEU A 113 20.27 -22.33 -0.95
CA LEU A 113 20.82 -22.44 -2.30
C LEU A 113 22.34 -22.68 -2.26
N PRO A 114 22.88 -23.55 -3.12
CA PRO A 114 24.32 -23.68 -3.33
C PRO A 114 24.94 -22.37 -3.82
N TRP A 115 26.18 -22.09 -3.43
CA TRP A 115 26.89 -20.87 -3.80
C TRP A 115 27.05 -20.70 -5.31
N GLU A 116 27.33 -21.77 -6.03
CA GLU A 116 27.42 -21.76 -7.49
C GLU A 116 26.13 -21.27 -8.15
N LEU A 117 24.98 -21.76 -7.65
CA LEU A 117 23.67 -21.33 -8.16
C LEU A 117 23.40 -19.87 -7.83
N ARG A 118 23.78 -19.38 -6.64
CA ARG A 118 23.63 -17.97 -6.27
C ARG A 118 24.43 -17.08 -7.22
N PHE A 119 25.68 -17.41 -7.48
CA PHE A 119 26.56 -16.64 -8.36
C PHE A 119 26.07 -16.67 -9.81
N ARG A 120 25.63 -17.85 -10.29
CA ARG A 120 25.02 -17.97 -11.62
C ARG A 120 23.77 -17.12 -11.79
N ILE A 121 22.85 -17.11 -10.80
CA ILE A 121 21.65 -16.28 -10.84
C ILE A 121 22.02 -14.78 -10.88
N ILE A 122 23.01 -14.34 -10.08
CA ILE A 122 23.47 -12.95 -10.11
C ILE A 122 24.03 -12.60 -11.49
N HIS A 123 24.89 -13.46 -12.06
CA HIS A 123 25.48 -13.24 -13.39
C HIS A 123 24.41 -13.21 -14.48
N GLU A 124 23.52 -14.20 -14.55
CA GLU A 124 22.47 -14.27 -15.59
C GLU A 124 21.49 -13.06 -15.50
N ALA A 125 21.15 -12.65 -14.29
CA ALA A 125 20.33 -11.44 -14.09
C ALA A 125 21.06 -10.16 -14.55
N ALA A 126 22.36 -10.06 -14.27
CA ALA A 126 23.19 -8.95 -14.75
C ALA A 126 23.25 -8.92 -16.29
N VAL A 127 23.42 -10.06 -16.93
CA VAL A 127 23.42 -10.17 -18.41
C VAL A 127 22.06 -9.73 -19.00
N GLY A 128 20.96 -10.17 -18.40
CA GLY A 128 19.61 -9.77 -18.80
C GLY A 128 19.40 -8.25 -18.70
N MET A 129 19.81 -7.65 -17.58
CA MET A 129 19.72 -6.20 -17.36
C MET A 129 20.67 -5.41 -18.27
N ASN A 130 21.88 -5.94 -18.55
CA ASN A 130 22.81 -5.34 -19.50
C ASN A 130 22.19 -5.27 -20.89
N PHE A 131 21.51 -6.33 -21.32
CA PHE A 131 20.82 -6.32 -22.61
C PHE A 131 19.80 -5.19 -22.70
N LEU A 132 18.96 -4.99 -21.69
CA LEU A 132 17.95 -3.90 -21.66
C LEU A 132 18.60 -2.52 -21.72
N HIS A 133 19.70 -2.32 -21.00
CA HIS A 133 20.42 -1.04 -20.98
C HIS A 133 21.24 -0.77 -22.24
N CYS A 134 21.60 -1.81 -23.02
CA CYS A 134 22.26 -1.69 -24.31
C CYS A 134 21.29 -1.45 -25.48
N MET A 135 19.98 -1.50 -25.25
CA MET A 135 19.01 -1.14 -26.29
C MET A 135 19.12 0.33 -26.67
N ASN A 136 18.65 0.70 -27.85
CA ASN A 136 18.65 2.09 -28.31
C ASN A 136 17.22 2.56 -28.67
N PRO A 137 16.58 3.39 -27.82
CA PRO A 137 17.07 3.90 -26.53
C PRO A 137 17.12 2.81 -25.44
N PRO A 138 17.90 3.00 -24.35
CA PRO A 138 17.94 2.06 -23.24
C PRO A 138 16.56 1.87 -22.61
N LEU A 139 16.19 0.62 -22.31
CA LEU A 139 14.97 0.29 -21.58
C LEU A 139 15.29 0.14 -20.10
N LEU A 140 14.66 0.96 -19.24
CA LEU A 140 14.78 0.95 -17.79
C LEU A 140 13.68 0.07 -17.22
N HIS A 141 14.01 -0.86 -16.31
CA HIS A 141 13.05 -1.77 -15.70
C HIS A 141 12.22 -1.11 -14.59
N LEU A 142 12.87 -0.37 -13.71
CA LEU A 142 12.34 0.45 -12.59
C LEU A 142 11.62 -0.29 -11.46
N ASP A 143 11.41 -1.59 -11.55
CA ASP A 143 10.87 -2.44 -10.46
C ASP A 143 11.63 -3.78 -10.36
N LEU A 144 12.95 -3.74 -10.48
CA LEU A 144 13.79 -4.93 -10.38
C LEU A 144 13.84 -5.41 -8.92
N LYS A 145 13.32 -6.61 -8.69
CA LYS A 145 13.24 -7.28 -7.38
C LYS A 145 13.15 -8.80 -7.54
N PRO A 146 13.39 -9.61 -6.51
CA PRO A 146 13.34 -11.08 -6.61
C PRO A 146 11.99 -11.64 -7.07
N ALA A 147 10.88 -10.94 -6.82
CA ALA A 147 9.56 -11.35 -7.30
C ALA A 147 9.42 -11.27 -8.83
N ASN A 148 10.18 -10.38 -9.49
CA ASN A 148 10.16 -10.13 -10.93
C ASN A 148 11.30 -10.85 -11.68
N ILE A 149 12.11 -11.63 -10.98
CA ILE A 149 13.10 -12.56 -11.54
C ILE A 149 12.53 -13.96 -11.43
N LEU A 150 12.15 -14.54 -12.55
CA LEU A 150 11.60 -15.88 -12.63
C LEU A 150 12.70 -16.88 -13.02
N LEU A 151 12.46 -18.16 -12.75
CA LEU A 151 13.40 -19.25 -12.99
C LEU A 151 12.69 -20.40 -13.70
N ASP A 152 13.33 -20.94 -14.73
CA ASP A 152 12.86 -22.13 -15.42
C ASP A 152 13.19 -23.43 -14.63
N ALA A 153 12.88 -24.58 -15.18
CA ALA A 153 13.11 -25.88 -14.55
C ALA A 153 14.60 -26.16 -14.26
N HIS A 154 15.52 -25.46 -14.93
CA HIS A 154 16.97 -25.60 -14.78
C HIS A 154 17.59 -24.45 -13.97
N TYR A 155 16.74 -23.62 -13.32
CA TYR A 155 17.12 -22.44 -12.56
C TYR A 155 17.81 -21.37 -13.43
N HIS A 156 17.49 -21.25 -14.73
CA HIS A 156 17.93 -20.14 -15.54
C HIS A 156 17.00 -18.93 -15.37
N VAL A 157 17.61 -17.76 -15.31
CA VAL A 157 16.92 -16.50 -15.05
C VAL A 157 16.08 -16.03 -16.23
N LYS A 158 14.88 -15.52 -15.92
CA LYS A 158 13.99 -14.80 -16.84
C LYS A 158 13.45 -13.56 -16.14
N ILE A 159 13.90 -12.37 -16.58
CA ILE A 159 13.40 -11.09 -16.05
C ILE A 159 12.00 -10.84 -16.63
N SER A 160 11.07 -10.43 -15.76
CA SER A 160 9.65 -10.29 -16.08
C SER A 160 9.08 -9.01 -15.49
N ASP A 161 7.82 -8.69 -15.82
CA ASP A 161 7.03 -7.57 -15.28
C ASP A 161 7.57 -6.19 -15.69
N PHE A 162 7.31 -5.83 -16.95
CA PHE A 162 7.71 -4.56 -17.56
C PHE A 162 6.63 -3.46 -17.43
N GLY A 163 5.66 -3.63 -16.52
CA GLY A 163 4.56 -2.69 -16.31
C GLY A 163 5.03 -1.29 -15.90
N LEU A 164 6.17 -1.17 -15.21
CA LEU A 164 6.79 0.11 -14.85
C LEU A 164 7.97 0.50 -15.74
N ALA A 165 8.37 -0.35 -16.71
CA ALA A 165 9.53 -0.10 -17.55
C ALA A 165 9.33 1.12 -18.46
N ARG A 166 10.42 1.88 -18.70
CA ARG A 166 10.40 3.11 -19.50
C ARG A 166 11.64 3.21 -20.40
N TRP A 167 11.43 3.82 -21.58
CA TRP A 167 12.53 4.18 -22.48
C TRP A 167 13.28 5.39 -21.95
N ASN A 168 14.61 5.31 -21.82
CA ASN A 168 15.43 6.41 -21.34
C ASN A 168 15.46 7.55 -22.38
N GLY A 169 15.14 8.78 -21.96
CA GLY A 169 15.15 9.96 -22.81
C GLY A 169 13.81 10.34 -23.46
N PHE A 170 12.75 9.53 -23.33
CA PHE A 170 11.41 9.91 -23.76
C PHE A 170 10.56 10.31 -22.57
N SER A 171 10.21 11.60 -22.46
CA SER A 171 9.17 12.09 -21.55
C SER A 171 7.96 12.48 -22.39
N SER A 172 6.90 11.68 -22.34
CA SER A 172 5.59 12.13 -22.83
C SER A 172 4.95 13.06 -21.80
N THR A 173 4.16 14.03 -22.27
CA THR A 173 3.42 14.96 -21.38
C THR A 173 2.45 14.26 -20.41
N ASP A 174 2.06 13.01 -20.70
CA ASP A 174 1.23 12.17 -19.84
C ASP A 174 2.02 11.51 -18.68
N ASP A 175 3.36 11.48 -18.75
CA ASP A 175 4.22 10.92 -17.71
C ASP A 175 4.31 11.80 -16.44
N ILE A 176 3.96 13.08 -16.55
CA ILE A 176 4.01 14.04 -15.43
C ILE A 176 2.97 13.71 -14.35
N SER A 177 1.86 13.08 -14.72
CA SER A 177 0.79 12.66 -13.79
C SER A 177 1.09 11.34 -13.07
N ARG A 178 2.06 10.53 -13.55
CA ARG A 178 2.46 9.22 -12.98
C ARG A 178 3.75 9.27 -12.15
N ASP A 179 4.32 10.45 -11.92
CA ASP A 179 5.57 10.64 -11.16
C ASP A 179 5.44 10.43 -9.64
N GLY A 180 4.38 9.75 -9.18
CA GLY A 180 4.28 9.21 -7.85
C GLY A 180 5.33 8.12 -7.57
N PHE A 181 5.51 7.75 -6.28
CA PHE A 181 6.39 6.66 -5.85
C PHE A 181 5.93 5.33 -6.46
N CYS A 182 6.44 5.00 -7.66
CA CYS A 182 6.21 3.71 -8.31
C CYS A 182 7.37 2.76 -7.99
N GLY A 183 7.07 1.49 -7.69
CA GLY A 183 8.03 0.43 -7.40
C GLY A 183 8.03 -0.01 -5.93
N THR A 184 8.79 -1.08 -5.65
CA THR A 184 8.88 -1.68 -4.32
C THR A 184 9.91 -0.94 -3.47
N ILE A 185 9.48 -0.27 -2.42
CA ILE A 185 10.24 0.75 -1.64
C ILE A 185 11.61 0.26 -1.17
N ALA A 186 11.74 -1.00 -0.72
CA ALA A 186 13.02 -1.55 -0.28
C ALA A 186 14.12 -1.59 -1.38
N TYR A 187 13.72 -1.48 -2.65
CA TYR A 187 14.61 -1.52 -3.83
C TYR A 187 14.78 -0.16 -4.50
N LEU A 188 14.12 0.91 -3.98
CA LEU A 188 14.21 2.26 -4.54
C LEU A 188 15.51 2.95 -4.14
N PRO A 189 16.21 3.62 -5.07
CA PRO A 189 17.42 4.35 -4.78
C PRO A 189 17.16 5.68 -4.04
N PRO A 190 18.14 6.16 -3.24
CA PRO A 190 17.98 7.36 -2.40
C PRO A 190 17.61 8.62 -3.19
N GLU A 191 18.09 8.77 -4.42
CA GLU A 191 17.76 9.92 -5.28
C GLU A 191 16.30 9.98 -5.69
N ARG A 192 15.63 8.83 -5.81
CA ARG A 192 14.19 8.75 -6.09
C ARG A 192 13.38 9.11 -4.84
N ILE A 193 13.81 8.64 -3.67
CA ILE A 193 13.15 8.94 -2.40
C ILE A 193 13.30 10.43 -2.05
N LYS A 194 14.50 11.02 -2.30
CA LYS A 194 14.77 12.46 -2.06
C LYS A 194 14.07 13.41 -3.04
N GLY A 195 13.43 12.90 -4.10
CA GLY A 195 12.73 13.71 -5.10
C GLY A 195 13.60 14.69 -5.91
N LYS A 196 14.95 14.60 -5.80
CA LYS A 196 15.90 15.53 -6.44
C LYS A 196 15.97 15.41 -7.96
N HIS A 197 15.59 14.27 -8.55
CA HIS A 197 15.58 14.04 -9.99
C HIS A 197 14.25 13.45 -10.43
N ARG A 198 13.51 14.17 -11.26
CA ARG A 198 12.23 13.72 -11.84
C ARG A 198 12.43 12.64 -12.91
N THR A 199 13.63 12.48 -13.47
CA THR A 199 13.92 11.50 -14.53
C THR A 199 14.71 10.32 -13.97
N SER A 200 14.19 9.10 -14.17
CA SER A 200 14.91 7.85 -13.89
C SER A 200 16.01 7.63 -14.95
N ASN A 201 17.11 7.02 -14.58
CA ASN A 201 18.21 6.64 -15.47
C ASN A 201 18.68 5.20 -15.19
N THR A 202 19.59 4.68 -15.97
CA THR A 202 20.14 3.33 -15.84
C THR A 202 20.70 2.99 -14.43
N LYS A 203 21.17 3.99 -13.69
CA LYS A 203 21.72 3.82 -12.33
C LYS A 203 20.67 3.53 -11.25
N HIS A 204 19.36 3.75 -11.58
CA HIS A 204 18.25 3.30 -10.76
C HIS A 204 18.24 1.77 -10.65
N ASP A 205 18.21 1.08 -11.79
CA ASP A 205 18.17 -0.38 -11.85
C ASP A 205 19.43 -1.02 -11.23
N VAL A 206 20.58 -0.34 -11.35
CA VAL A 206 21.84 -0.78 -10.70
C VAL A 206 21.71 -0.79 -9.18
N TYR A 207 21.08 0.23 -8.59
CA TYR A 207 20.82 0.24 -7.15
C TYR A 207 19.86 -0.89 -6.75
N SER A 208 18.74 -1.04 -7.47
CA SER A 208 17.77 -2.12 -7.22
C SER A 208 18.45 -3.49 -7.29
N PHE A 209 19.35 -3.67 -8.26
CA PHE A 209 20.14 -4.89 -8.44
C PHE A 209 21.06 -5.18 -7.25
N SER A 210 21.67 -4.15 -6.62
CA SER A 210 22.50 -4.37 -5.43
C SER A 210 21.72 -4.98 -4.27
N ILE A 211 20.48 -4.56 -4.08
CA ILE A 211 19.60 -5.11 -3.04
C ILE A 211 19.15 -6.54 -3.40
N VAL A 212 19.01 -6.84 -4.70
CA VAL A 212 18.78 -8.22 -5.18
C VAL A 212 19.99 -9.10 -4.88
N ILE A 213 21.21 -8.65 -5.16
CA ILE A 213 22.46 -9.38 -4.82
C ILE A 213 22.50 -9.68 -3.32
N TRP A 214 22.24 -8.68 -2.48
CA TRP A 214 22.19 -8.88 -1.02
C TRP A 214 21.18 -9.97 -0.64
N GLY A 215 19.97 -9.93 -1.22
CA GLY A 215 18.93 -10.93 -1.00
C GLY A 215 19.36 -12.35 -1.42
N ILE A 216 20.08 -12.48 -2.54
CA ILE A 216 20.60 -13.77 -3.02
C ILE A 216 21.72 -14.29 -2.10
N LEU A 217 22.66 -13.43 -1.69
CA LEU A 217 23.78 -13.83 -0.83
C LEU A 217 23.33 -14.22 0.58
N THR A 218 22.31 -13.57 1.13
CA THR A 218 21.83 -13.79 2.50
C THR A 218 20.64 -14.74 2.59
N GLN A 219 19.89 -14.93 1.50
CA GLN A 219 18.56 -15.56 1.48
C GLN A 219 17.57 -14.94 2.47
N LYS A 220 17.70 -13.63 2.72
CA LYS A 220 16.83 -12.87 3.63
C LYS A 220 16.11 -11.74 2.87
N LYS A 221 14.99 -11.29 3.41
CA LYS A 221 14.32 -10.08 2.90
C LYS A 221 15.07 -8.84 3.37
N PRO A 222 15.35 -7.86 2.50
CA PRO A 222 15.97 -6.61 2.91
C PRO A 222 15.06 -5.85 3.87
N TYR A 223 15.64 -5.30 4.95
CA TYR A 223 14.93 -4.54 5.98
C TYR A 223 13.76 -5.31 6.62
N ALA A 224 13.89 -6.63 6.78
CA ALA A 224 12.83 -7.49 7.33
C ALA A 224 12.39 -7.11 8.76
N GLU A 225 13.24 -6.41 9.49
CA GLU A 225 12.99 -5.93 10.87
C GLU A 225 12.12 -4.65 10.90
N GLU A 226 11.98 -3.97 9.74
CA GLU A 226 11.23 -2.73 9.64
C GLU A 226 9.76 -2.99 9.30
N ILE A 227 8.89 -2.68 10.24
CA ILE A 227 7.45 -2.82 10.07
C ILE A 227 6.88 -1.64 9.25
N ASN A 228 7.53 -0.47 9.33
CA ASN A 228 7.06 0.75 8.69
C ASN A 228 7.87 1.09 7.43
N ILE A 229 7.17 1.23 6.33
CA ILE A 229 7.73 1.61 5.01
C ILE A 229 8.51 2.93 5.07
N LEU A 230 8.04 3.91 5.85
CA LEU A 230 8.70 5.20 6.04
C LEU A 230 10.08 5.05 6.71
N HIS A 231 10.23 4.10 7.64
CA HIS A 231 11.53 3.81 8.26
C HIS A 231 12.54 3.29 7.24
N ILE A 232 12.10 2.43 6.30
CA ILE A 232 12.96 1.95 5.21
C ILE A 232 13.42 3.13 4.36
N MET A 233 12.50 4.04 3.99
CA MET A 233 12.82 5.24 3.20
C MET A 233 13.84 6.13 3.91
N VAL A 234 13.63 6.39 5.21
CA VAL A 234 14.56 7.19 6.04
C VAL A 234 15.94 6.52 6.13
N LYS A 235 16.01 5.20 6.37
CA LYS A 235 17.28 4.45 6.38
C LYS A 235 18.03 4.60 5.06
N VAL A 236 17.35 4.37 3.93
CA VAL A 236 17.94 4.48 2.59
C VAL A 236 18.46 5.90 2.33
N VAL A 237 17.69 6.94 2.68
CA VAL A 237 18.05 8.35 2.51
C VAL A 237 19.25 8.75 3.38
N LYS A 238 19.37 8.19 4.60
CA LYS A 238 20.52 8.39 5.52
C LYS A 238 21.75 7.56 5.13
N GLY A 239 21.72 6.83 4.02
CA GLY A 239 22.85 6.01 3.57
C GLY A 239 22.95 4.65 4.27
N LEU A 240 21.96 4.27 5.11
CA LEU A 240 21.93 2.97 5.75
C LEU A 240 21.49 1.89 4.74
N ARG A 241 22.21 0.79 4.71
CA ARG A 241 22.00 -0.36 3.82
C ARG A 241 21.68 -1.62 4.62
N PRO A 242 21.13 -2.67 3.99
CA PRO A 242 20.95 -3.95 4.66
C PRO A 242 22.27 -4.49 5.21
N GLU A 243 22.24 -5.13 6.39
CA GLU A 243 23.44 -5.53 7.13
C GLU A 243 24.28 -6.57 6.39
N LEU A 244 25.57 -6.31 6.24
CA LEU A 244 26.55 -7.25 5.66
C LEU A 244 26.84 -8.43 6.59
N SER A 245 26.67 -8.25 7.90
CA SER A 245 26.78 -9.32 8.91
C SER A 245 25.80 -10.47 8.69
N ALA A 246 24.72 -10.21 7.93
CA ALA A 246 23.74 -11.23 7.55
C ALA A 246 24.28 -12.26 6.53
N ILE A 247 25.39 -11.96 5.83
CA ILE A 247 26.01 -12.88 4.86
C ILE A 247 26.76 -13.97 5.63
N PRO A 248 26.55 -15.26 5.33
CA PRO A 248 27.19 -16.38 6.02
C PRO A 248 28.72 -16.24 6.08
N ARG A 249 29.32 -16.60 7.22
CA ARG A 249 30.79 -16.58 7.38
C ARG A 249 31.44 -17.68 6.56
N SER A 250 30.87 -18.88 6.52
CA SER A 250 31.30 -19.97 5.65
C SER A 250 30.85 -19.67 4.21
N ARG A 251 31.78 -19.23 3.37
CA ARG A 251 31.51 -18.79 1.99
C ARG A 251 32.73 -18.93 1.10
N PRO A 252 32.57 -19.18 -0.19
CA PRO A 252 33.68 -19.24 -1.16
C PRO A 252 34.38 -17.88 -1.29
N GLN A 253 35.64 -17.87 -1.68
CA GLN A 253 36.44 -16.66 -1.86
C GLN A 253 35.80 -15.70 -2.88
N ALA A 254 35.18 -16.22 -3.94
CA ALA A 254 34.45 -15.42 -4.94
C ALA A 254 33.33 -14.55 -4.34
N CYS A 255 32.73 -14.96 -3.21
CA CYS A 255 31.69 -14.21 -2.52
C CYS A 255 32.18 -12.82 -2.09
N SER A 256 33.46 -12.66 -1.71
CA SER A 256 34.03 -11.36 -1.35
C SER A 256 34.06 -10.39 -2.53
N GLY A 257 34.27 -10.87 -3.76
CA GLY A 257 34.17 -10.08 -4.98
C GLY A 257 32.73 -9.62 -5.23
N PHE A 258 31.74 -10.51 -5.06
CA PHE A 258 30.33 -10.14 -5.19
C PHE A 258 29.85 -9.14 -4.12
N ILE A 259 30.40 -9.20 -2.91
CA ILE A 259 30.13 -8.20 -1.86
C ILE A 259 30.69 -6.84 -2.28
N SER A 260 31.94 -6.78 -2.74
CA SER A 260 32.55 -5.52 -3.22
C SER A 260 31.78 -4.92 -4.41
N LEU A 261 31.36 -5.76 -5.37
CA LEU A 261 30.53 -5.35 -6.50
C LEU A 261 29.19 -4.76 -6.02
N MET A 262 28.50 -5.45 -5.11
CA MET A 262 27.26 -5.01 -4.50
C MET A 262 27.40 -3.65 -3.81
N GLU A 263 28.46 -3.44 -3.03
CA GLU A 263 28.72 -2.18 -2.31
C GLU A 263 28.94 -1.01 -3.26
N ARG A 264 29.57 -1.22 -4.41
CA ARG A 264 29.68 -0.18 -5.45
C ARG A 264 28.35 0.11 -6.14
N CYS A 265 27.48 -0.88 -6.28
CA CYS A 265 26.16 -0.72 -6.92
C CYS A 265 25.18 0.10 -6.06
N TRP A 266 25.27 0.10 -4.72
CA TRP A 266 24.36 0.84 -3.85
C TRP A 266 24.87 2.16 -3.30
N LEU A 267 25.96 2.70 -3.88
CA LEU A 267 26.49 4.00 -3.49
C LEU A 267 25.42 5.10 -3.57
N ASP A 268 25.46 6.05 -2.65
CA ASP A 268 24.53 7.19 -2.63
C ASP A 268 24.65 8.04 -3.90
N ALA A 269 25.90 8.31 -4.33
CA ALA A 269 26.14 9.02 -5.56
C ALA A 269 25.89 8.11 -6.77
N SER A 270 24.77 8.29 -7.46
CA SER A 270 24.38 7.48 -8.62
C SER A 270 25.43 7.47 -9.74
N SER A 271 26.16 8.58 -9.94
CA SER A 271 27.23 8.70 -10.95
C SER A 271 28.42 7.78 -10.69
N LYS A 272 28.64 7.35 -9.44
CA LYS A 272 29.75 6.46 -9.05
C LYS A 272 29.38 4.98 -9.13
N ARG A 273 28.12 4.63 -9.35
CA ARG A 273 27.67 3.24 -9.54
C ARG A 273 28.17 2.73 -10.88
N PRO A 274 28.61 1.45 -10.97
CA PRO A 274 29.00 0.85 -12.25
C PRO A 274 27.84 0.78 -13.25
N SER A 275 28.13 0.54 -14.52
CA SER A 275 27.16 0.15 -15.53
C SER A 275 26.86 -1.35 -15.46
N PHE A 276 25.75 -1.82 -16.04
CA PHE A 276 25.51 -3.27 -16.14
C PHE A 276 26.55 -3.98 -17.00
N GLN A 277 27.17 -3.30 -17.96
CA GLN A 277 28.28 -3.86 -18.74
C GLN A 277 29.48 -4.19 -17.83
N GLU A 278 29.88 -3.27 -16.98
CA GLU A 278 30.96 -3.49 -16.00
C GLU A 278 30.58 -4.59 -14.99
N ILE A 279 29.33 -4.56 -14.48
CA ILE A 279 28.79 -5.57 -13.55
C ILE A 279 28.84 -6.97 -14.18
N THR A 280 28.42 -7.10 -15.42
CA THR A 280 28.38 -8.39 -16.13
C THR A 280 29.78 -8.96 -16.33
N SER A 281 30.73 -8.13 -16.77
CA SER A 281 32.13 -8.57 -16.98
C SER A 281 32.79 -9.03 -15.69
N GLU A 282 32.58 -8.29 -14.59
CA GLU A 282 33.13 -8.66 -13.28
C GLU A 282 32.46 -9.92 -12.69
N ALA A 283 31.12 -10.02 -12.82
CA ALA A 283 30.39 -11.21 -12.38
C ALA A 283 30.82 -12.46 -13.14
N GLU A 284 31.08 -12.36 -14.43
CA GLU A 284 31.61 -13.46 -15.27
C GLU A 284 32.99 -13.91 -14.79
N GLU A 285 33.91 -12.96 -14.52
CA GLU A 285 35.23 -13.25 -13.96
C GLU A 285 35.13 -13.93 -12.59
N LEU A 286 34.23 -13.47 -11.71
CA LEU A 286 34.02 -14.06 -10.39
C LEU A 286 33.45 -15.47 -10.46
N CYS A 287 32.57 -15.75 -11.42
CA CYS A 287 32.01 -17.10 -11.64
C CYS A 287 33.02 -18.07 -12.24
N SER A 288 34.03 -17.59 -12.99
CA SER A 288 35.03 -18.44 -13.65
C SER A 288 36.20 -18.85 -12.75
N LYS A 289 36.38 -18.23 -11.57
CA LYS A 289 37.42 -18.59 -10.61
C LYS A 289 37.11 -19.94 -9.97
N PRO A 290 38.13 -20.85 -9.84
CA PRO A 290 37.95 -22.15 -9.15
C PRO A 290 37.45 -21.89 -7.72
N GLN A 291 36.42 -22.58 -7.31
CA GLN A 291 35.84 -22.48 -5.97
C GLN A 291 36.61 -23.41 -5.03
N GLU A 292 37.79 -23.00 -4.55
CA GLU A 292 38.42 -23.66 -3.42
C GLU A 292 37.67 -23.33 -2.15
N GLU A 293 36.94 -24.32 -1.62
CA GLU A 293 36.41 -24.24 -0.25
C GLU A 293 37.61 -24.21 0.69
N THR A 294 37.77 -23.13 1.45
CA THR A 294 38.66 -23.12 2.62
C THR A 294 38.08 -24.07 3.64
N LYS A 295 38.61 -25.29 3.68
CA LYS A 295 38.43 -26.21 4.79
C LYS A 295 39.16 -25.64 5.99
N ASP A 296 38.43 -25.00 6.88
CA ASP A 296 38.91 -24.81 8.24
C ASP A 296 38.95 -26.19 8.91
N MET A 297 40.16 -26.66 9.15
CA MET A 297 40.41 -27.85 9.97
C MET A 297 39.96 -27.55 11.40
N LEU A 298 38.86 -28.12 11.79
CA LEU A 298 38.53 -28.41 13.17
C LEU A 298 38.74 -29.93 13.32
N ASP A 299 39.85 -30.30 13.92
CA ASP A 299 39.96 -31.60 14.59
C ASP A 299 40.25 -31.39 16.07
N GLU A 300 39.45 -32.14 16.79
CA GLU A 300 39.41 -32.37 18.22
C GLU A 300 40.78 -32.66 18.82
N GLN A 301 41.04 -32.19 20.04
CA GLN A 301 41.22 -33.13 21.16
C GLN A 301 41.53 -32.39 22.46
N ASP A 302 40.75 -32.73 23.49
CA ASP A 302 41.06 -32.56 24.88
C ASP A 302 42.46 -33.09 25.24
N THR A 303 43.21 -32.37 26.01
CA THR A 303 43.84 -32.74 27.31
C THR A 303 44.86 -31.73 27.80
N ASP A 304 44.55 -31.18 28.93
CA ASP A 304 45.37 -30.93 30.14
C ASP A 304 46.84 -30.56 30.06
N THR A 305 47.16 -29.63 30.95
CA THR A 305 48.42 -29.30 31.64
C THR A 305 49.33 -28.20 31.07
N SER A 306 49.23 -27.07 31.79
CA SER A 306 50.29 -26.26 32.42
C SER A 306 51.66 -26.09 31.74
N GLN A 307 52.03 -24.91 31.66
CA GLN A 307 53.25 -24.20 32.02
C GLN A 307 53.95 -23.32 30.96
N ARG A 308 53.90 -22.02 31.30
CA ARG A 308 54.99 -21.03 31.31
C ARG A 308 55.91 -20.78 30.11
N GLN A 309 55.96 -19.52 29.84
CA GLN A 309 57.10 -18.61 29.62
C GLN A 309 57.46 -18.15 28.21
N ASP A 310 57.25 -16.85 28.08
CA ASP A 310 58.14 -15.80 27.61
C ASP A 310 58.63 -15.70 26.16
N ALA A 311 58.34 -14.48 25.67
CA ALA A 311 59.21 -13.56 24.90
C ALA A 311 59.18 -13.72 23.34
N SER A 312 58.72 -12.82 22.64
CA SER A 312 59.40 -11.64 22.12
C SER A 312 58.64 -11.04 20.92
N SER A 313 58.58 -9.75 21.03
CA SER A 313 58.16 -8.74 20.06
C SER A 313 58.70 -8.97 18.65
N GLN A 314 57.86 -8.84 17.66
CA GLN A 314 58.20 -8.18 16.41
C GLN A 314 57.02 -7.38 15.85
N GLU A 315 57.20 -6.08 15.91
CA GLU A 315 56.37 -5.07 15.24
C GLU A 315 56.44 -5.27 13.73
N ILE A 316 55.26 -5.35 13.10
CA ILE A 316 55.13 -5.12 11.67
C ILE A 316 54.38 -3.78 11.52
N VAL A 317 55.11 -2.79 11.08
CA VAL A 317 54.69 -1.45 10.72
C VAL A 317 53.71 -1.54 9.55
N VAL A 318 52.47 -1.09 9.76
CA VAL A 318 51.52 -0.80 8.66
C VAL A 318 51.57 0.69 8.37
N GLU A 319 52.11 1.04 7.21
CA GLU A 319 52.15 2.40 6.68
C GLU A 319 50.70 2.93 6.51
N GLN A 320 50.42 3.96 7.26
CA GLN A 320 49.22 4.81 7.02
C GLN A 320 49.50 5.71 5.84
N MET A 321 48.87 5.42 4.71
CA MET A 321 48.73 6.43 3.65
C MET A 321 47.59 7.39 4.02
N GLY A 322 47.97 8.57 4.46
CA GLY A 322 47.06 9.67 4.72
C GLY A 322 46.45 10.22 3.43
N MET A 323 45.13 10.08 3.30
CA MET A 323 44.36 10.90 2.37
C MET A 323 43.86 12.15 3.08
N LYS A 324 44.43 13.29 2.67
CA LYS A 324 43.95 14.62 3.07
C LYS A 324 42.53 14.84 2.55
N SER A 325 41.60 15.08 3.47
CA SER A 325 40.25 15.54 3.17
C SER A 325 40.28 16.99 2.66
N ALA A 326 39.76 17.20 1.45
CA ALA A 326 39.41 18.53 0.96
C ALA A 326 38.03 18.94 1.57
N PRO A 327 37.81 20.25 1.84
CA PRO A 327 36.57 20.69 2.47
C PRO A 327 35.37 20.58 1.50
N MET A 328 34.38 19.80 1.90
CA MET A 328 33.09 19.75 1.23
C MET A 328 32.31 21.03 1.53
N ALA A 329 31.76 21.64 0.47
CA ALA A 329 30.82 22.75 0.58
C ALA A 329 29.54 22.28 1.33
N ALA A 330 29.10 23.11 2.28
CA ALA A 330 27.92 22.85 3.09
C ALA A 330 26.65 22.79 2.21
N ASP A 331 26.16 21.61 1.97
CA ASP A 331 24.78 21.37 1.49
C ASP A 331 23.81 21.58 2.66
N LYS A 332 22.78 22.37 2.42
CA LYS A 332 21.74 22.68 3.39
C LYS A 332 21.08 21.39 3.89
N ASP A 333 21.22 21.12 5.18
CA ASP A 333 20.46 20.07 5.86
C ASP A 333 18.97 20.40 5.82
N TYR A 334 18.20 19.60 5.09
CA TYR A 334 16.74 19.64 5.17
C TYR A 334 16.30 18.96 6.47
N SER A 335 15.41 19.59 7.22
CA SER A 335 14.84 18.99 8.42
C SER A 335 14.04 17.75 8.06
N LEU A 336 13.99 16.76 8.97
CA LEU A 336 13.24 15.52 8.77
C LEU A 336 11.75 15.79 8.50
N SER A 337 11.20 16.87 9.09
CA SER A 337 9.83 17.33 8.88
C SER A 337 9.57 17.83 7.45
N GLU A 338 10.54 18.51 6.82
CA GLU A 338 10.43 18.95 5.42
C GLU A 338 10.52 17.76 4.47
N LEU A 339 11.37 16.77 4.79
CA LEU A 339 11.48 15.54 4.01
C LEU A 339 10.21 14.68 4.11
N LEU A 340 9.63 14.56 5.30
CA LEU A 340 8.38 13.85 5.52
C LEU A 340 7.18 14.57 4.87
N SER A 341 7.15 15.90 4.92
CA SER A 341 6.12 16.70 4.23
C SER A 341 6.17 16.56 2.70
N GLN A 342 7.37 16.46 2.11
CA GLN A 342 7.52 16.21 0.68
C GLN A 342 7.13 14.78 0.28
N ILE A 343 7.36 13.80 1.16
CA ILE A 343 6.95 12.42 1.00
C ILE A 343 5.42 12.29 1.09
N ASP A 344 4.80 12.98 2.04
CA ASP A 344 3.34 12.97 2.25
C ASP A 344 2.59 13.61 1.07
N CYS A 345 3.10 14.72 0.51
CA CYS A 345 2.60 15.29 -0.74
C CYS A 345 2.71 14.33 -1.94
N GLY A 346 3.78 13.52 -2.02
CA GLY A 346 3.98 12.54 -3.08
C GLY A 346 3.02 11.36 -2.98
N ILE A 347 2.73 10.91 -1.76
CA ILE A 347 1.81 9.79 -1.51
C ILE A 347 0.35 10.18 -1.78
N SER A 348 -0.04 11.39 -1.39
CA SER A 348 -1.41 11.91 -1.63
C SER A 348 -1.74 12.11 -3.11
N GLN A 349 -0.74 12.32 -3.97
CA GLN A 349 -0.93 12.43 -5.42
C GLN A 349 -0.96 11.07 -6.13
N SER A 350 -0.49 10.00 -5.50
CA SER A 350 -0.43 8.66 -6.08
C SER A 350 -1.73 7.85 -5.93
N PHE A 351 -2.56 8.20 -4.95
CA PHE A 351 -3.92 7.69 -4.84
C PHE A 351 -4.84 8.67 -5.53
N GLY A 352 -5.15 8.40 -6.81
CA GLY A 352 -5.92 9.26 -7.70
C GLY A 352 -7.12 9.91 -7.02
N CYS A 353 -7.01 11.20 -6.78
CA CYS A 353 -8.09 12.02 -6.32
C CYS A 353 -9.03 12.26 -7.51
N VAL A 354 -10.13 11.54 -7.54
CA VAL A 354 -11.26 11.86 -8.38
C VAL A 354 -11.76 13.24 -7.94
N LYS A 355 -11.77 14.20 -8.86
CA LYS A 355 -12.32 15.53 -8.60
C LYS A 355 -13.79 15.40 -8.25
N GLU A 356 -14.08 15.59 -6.99
CA GLU A 356 -15.44 15.63 -6.47
C GLU A 356 -16.08 17.00 -6.69
N ASN A 357 -17.33 17.04 -7.13
CA ASN A 357 -18.13 18.26 -7.24
C ASN A 357 -18.55 18.81 -5.87
N SER A 358 -18.57 20.13 -5.76
CA SER A 358 -18.45 20.90 -4.53
C SER A 358 -19.65 20.97 -3.58
N GLU A 359 -20.80 20.40 -3.86
CA GLU A 359 -21.99 20.60 -3.01
C GLU A 359 -22.40 19.39 -2.14
N CYS A 360 -21.96 18.17 -2.46
CA CYS A 360 -22.14 17.00 -1.59
C CYS A 360 -20.98 16.78 -0.58
N LYS A 361 -19.90 17.55 -0.69
CA LYS A 361 -18.63 17.38 0.04
C LYS A 361 -18.66 17.86 1.48
N GLU A 362 -19.45 18.86 1.80
CA GLU A 362 -19.40 19.43 3.16
C GLU A 362 -19.95 18.49 4.23
N MET A 363 -20.82 17.54 3.89
CA MET A 363 -21.38 16.62 4.89
C MET A 363 -20.59 15.32 5.08
N THR A 364 -19.82 14.85 4.07
CA THR A 364 -19.06 13.59 4.17
C THR A 364 -17.60 13.80 4.57
N SER A 365 -16.98 14.89 4.14
CA SER A 365 -15.57 15.14 4.40
C SER A 365 -15.29 15.61 5.85
N LYS A 366 -16.20 16.34 6.47
CA LYS A 366 -16.08 16.72 7.90
C LYS A 366 -16.36 15.56 8.87
N ARG A 367 -17.01 14.47 8.41
CA ARG A 367 -17.32 13.32 9.25
C ARG A 367 -16.30 12.18 9.15
N LEU A 368 -15.48 12.14 8.10
CA LEU A 368 -14.42 11.13 7.92
C LEU A 368 -13.05 11.57 8.44
N SER A 369 -12.83 12.88 8.65
CA SER A 369 -11.58 13.42 9.20
C SER A 369 -11.31 12.99 10.66
N GLY A 370 -12.34 12.59 11.41
CA GLY A 370 -12.18 12.05 12.76
C GLY A 370 -11.58 10.65 12.83
N ILE A 371 -11.58 9.90 11.71
CA ILE A 371 -11.03 8.52 11.69
C ILE A 371 -9.58 8.51 11.18
N SER A 372 -9.15 9.53 10.43
CA SER A 372 -7.77 9.62 9.90
C SER A 372 -6.80 10.33 10.84
N SER A 373 -7.28 11.06 11.85
CA SER A 373 -6.42 11.80 12.79
C SER A 373 -5.66 10.92 13.77
N VAL A 374 -6.04 9.66 13.93
CA VAL A 374 -5.34 8.72 14.82
C VAL A 374 -4.08 8.14 14.17
N ASP A 375 -4.03 8.03 12.85
CA ASP A 375 -2.82 7.61 12.13
C ASP A 375 -1.76 8.71 12.06
N SER A 376 -2.14 9.98 12.19
CA SER A 376 -1.20 11.11 12.17
C SER A 376 -0.49 11.36 13.52
N ALA A 377 -1.08 10.90 14.63
CA ALA A 377 -0.42 10.99 15.95
C ALA A 377 0.78 10.06 16.11
N PHE A 378 0.86 8.98 15.29
CA PHE A 378 1.96 8.02 15.33
C PHE A 378 3.19 8.42 14.51
N SER A 379 3.10 9.38 13.59
CA SER A 379 4.23 9.73 12.74
C SER A 379 5.18 10.77 13.37
N SER A 380 4.87 11.34 14.53
CA SER A 380 5.69 12.36 15.17
C SER A 380 6.66 11.86 16.26
N GLN A 381 6.71 10.57 16.55
CA GLN A 381 7.58 10.02 17.62
C GLN A 381 8.98 9.57 17.18
N GLY A 382 9.35 9.75 15.90
CA GLY A 382 10.62 9.27 15.35
C GLY A 382 11.82 10.20 15.43
N SER A 383 11.76 11.36 16.08
CA SER A 383 12.88 12.32 15.97
C SER A 383 13.12 13.15 17.21
N LEU A 384 13.69 12.53 18.24
CA LEU A 384 14.41 13.21 19.29
C LEU A 384 15.80 12.61 19.45
N LEU A 385 16.65 12.81 18.43
CA LEU A 385 18.09 12.81 18.59
C LEU A 385 18.49 14.24 18.90
N LEU A 386 18.86 14.43 20.17
CA LEU A 386 19.38 15.63 20.78
C LEU A 386 20.37 16.41 19.88
N SER A 387 19.93 17.56 19.40
CA SER A 387 20.83 18.63 18.98
C SER A 387 21.16 19.49 20.21
N PHE A 388 22.29 19.22 20.87
CA PHE A 388 22.84 20.13 21.86
C PHE A 388 23.64 21.22 21.12
N GLU A 389 23.02 22.36 20.84
CA GLU A 389 23.76 23.56 20.54
C GLU A 389 23.84 24.47 21.79
N LYS A 390 25.04 25.05 21.95
CA LYS A 390 25.46 25.89 23.07
C LYS A 390 24.66 27.16 23.11
N GLU A 391 23.99 27.43 24.22
CA GLU A 391 23.81 28.83 24.70
C GLU A 391 24.30 28.96 26.11
N ASN A 392 25.21 29.90 26.30
CA ASN A 392 25.78 30.31 27.58
C ASN A 392 24.76 31.15 28.35
N SER A 393 24.27 30.65 29.49
CA SER A 393 23.73 31.55 30.52
C SER A 393 23.85 30.95 31.94
N SER A 394 24.55 31.67 32.80
CA SER A 394 24.55 31.78 34.27
C SER A 394 24.43 30.52 35.18
N SER A 395 25.35 30.46 36.04
CA SER A 395 26.06 29.56 36.94
C SER A 395 25.28 28.67 37.97
N GLU A 396 23.99 28.42 37.88
CA GLU A 396 23.34 27.39 38.71
C GLU A 396 22.55 26.35 37.92
N SER A 397 22.09 26.67 36.72
CA SER A 397 21.49 25.69 35.80
C SER A 397 22.50 24.75 35.17
N GLY A 398 23.73 25.18 34.95
CA GLY A 398 24.76 24.42 34.27
C GLY A 398 25.23 23.13 34.96
N THR A 399 25.13 23.05 36.30
CA THR A 399 25.49 21.82 37.05
C THR A 399 24.40 20.75 36.96
N LEU A 400 23.14 21.14 36.98
CA LEU A 400 22.00 20.23 36.87
C LEU A 400 21.90 19.64 35.46
N ASP A 401 22.12 20.47 34.42
CA ASP A 401 22.07 20.00 33.02
C ASP A 401 23.26 19.07 32.70
N LEU A 402 24.40 19.32 33.28
CA LEU A 402 25.55 18.40 33.16
C LEU A 402 25.30 17.08 33.85
N GLN A 403 24.61 17.05 35.00
CA GLN A 403 24.24 15.83 35.72
C GLN A 403 23.21 15.05 34.90
N LYS A 404 22.16 15.70 34.38
CA LYS A 404 21.16 15.06 33.46
C LYS A 404 21.87 14.41 32.28
N LYS A 405 22.77 15.13 31.62
CA LYS A 405 23.56 14.63 30.47
C LYS A 405 24.37 13.38 30.80
N LYS A 406 25.08 13.37 31.94
CA LYS A 406 25.86 12.21 32.40
C LYS A 406 25.00 10.99 32.70
N LEU A 407 23.80 11.19 33.30
CA LEU A 407 22.85 10.14 33.58
C LEU A 407 22.28 9.55 32.28
N CYS A 408 21.87 10.40 31.32
CA CYS A 408 21.41 9.95 30.00
C CYS A 408 22.48 9.20 29.23
N GLU A 409 23.74 9.66 29.25
CA GLU A 409 24.88 8.97 28.61
C GLU A 409 25.13 7.59 29.24
N ALA A 410 25.01 7.46 30.57
CA ALA A 410 25.17 6.19 31.25
C ALA A 410 24.04 5.20 30.92
N ILE A 411 22.79 5.68 30.81
CA ILE A 411 21.65 4.86 30.38
C ILE A 411 21.80 4.45 28.92
N MET A 412 22.24 5.34 28.05
CA MET A 412 22.40 5.11 26.61
C MET A 412 23.56 4.15 26.29
N SER A 413 24.66 4.24 27.08
CA SER A 413 25.81 3.34 26.93
C SER A 413 25.64 1.99 27.60
N GLU A 414 24.48 1.73 28.22
CA GLU A 414 24.17 0.53 29.01
C GLU A 414 25.18 0.25 30.15
N ASP A 415 25.94 1.28 30.58
CA ASP A 415 26.92 1.17 31.65
C ASP A 415 26.26 1.32 33.01
N ILE A 416 25.70 0.21 33.49
CA ILE A 416 25.02 0.16 34.79
C ILE A 416 25.96 0.47 35.95
N ALA A 417 27.24 0.10 35.87
CA ALA A 417 28.23 0.38 36.92
C ALA A 417 28.50 1.91 37.00
N LYS A 418 28.55 2.60 35.87
CA LYS A 418 28.65 4.05 35.80
C LYS A 418 27.36 4.71 36.31
N LEU A 419 26.21 4.20 35.92
CA LEU A 419 24.88 4.70 36.37
C LEU A 419 24.76 4.59 37.90
N MET A 420 25.12 3.46 38.50
CA MET A 420 25.12 3.25 39.96
C MET A 420 26.01 4.22 40.73
N LYS A 421 27.15 4.63 40.16
CA LYS A 421 28.09 5.57 40.79
C LYS A 421 27.61 7.02 40.73
N ILE A 422 26.81 7.37 39.69
CA ILE A 422 26.44 8.77 39.43
C ILE A 422 25.03 9.07 39.96
N LEU A 423 24.15 8.08 39.99
CA LEU A 423 22.74 8.23 40.39
C LEU A 423 22.63 8.48 41.86
N GLN A 424 22.07 9.62 42.25
CA GLN A 424 21.72 9.94 43.63
C GLN A 424 20.22 9.78 43.86
N PRO A 425 19.76 9.51 45.08
CA PRO A 425 18.32 9.34 45.38
C PRO A 425 17.45 10.54 44.96
N GLN A 426 18.01 11.77 44.98
CA GLN A 426 17.33 12.99 44.56
C GLN A 426 17.22 13.15 43.05
N ASP A 427 18.03 12.43 42.28
CA ASP A 427 18.08 12.50 40.81
C ASP A 427 17.15 11.52 40.11
N VAL A 428 16.58 10.58 40.87
CA VAL A 428 15.85 9.44 40.31
C VAL A 428 14.63 9.85 39.47
N ASP A 429 13.92 10.91 39.93
CA ASP A 429 12.75 11.45 39.25
C ASP A 429 13.03 12.74 38.47
N LEU A 430 14.30 12.98 38.11
CA LEU A 430 14.66 14.12 37.26
C LEU A 430 13.89 14.08 35.93
N VAL A 431 13.33 15.24 35.62
CA VAL A 431 12.61 15.49 34.37
C VAL A 431 13.59 16.08 33.36
N LEU A 432 13.67 15.45 32.20
CA LEU A 432 14.45 15.83 31.04
C LEU A 432 13.65 16.82 30.16
N GLU A 433 14.21 17.16 29.01
CA GLU A 433 13.46 17.88 27.97
C GLU A 433 12.21 17.08 27.59
N ASP A 434 11.16 17.73 27.13
CA ASP A 434 9.85 17.15 26.77
C ASP A 434 9.09 16.48 27.94
N GLY A 435 9.45 16.77 29.18
CA GLY A 435 8.79 16.21 30.36
C GLY A 435 9.11 14.74 30.64
N LEU A 436 10.07 14.15 29.93
CA LEU A 436 10.48 12.75 30.13
C LEU A 436 11.23 12.58 31.46
N SER A 437 10.84 11.63 32.32
CA SER A 437 11.67 11.23 33.45
C SER A 437 12.79 10.28 32.99
N LEU A 438 13.81 10.08 33.84
CA LEU A 438 14.87 9.08 33.57
C LEU A 438 14.30 7.69 33.32
N LEU A 439 13.18 7.35 33.98
CA LEU A 439 12.49 6.08 33.78
C LEU A 439 11.84 6.00 32.39
N HIS A 440 11.22 7.07 31.89
CA HIS A 440 10.75 7.13 30.50
C HIS A 440 11.90 6.93 29.52
N TYR A 441 13.04 7.59 29.77
CA TYR A 441 14.20 7.49 28.88
C TYR A 441 14.78 6.08 28.84
N ALA A 442 14.92 5.41 30.01
CA ALA A 442 15.36 4.02 30.09
C ALA A 442 14.40 3.06 29.37
N VAL A 443 13.08 3.27 29.50
CA VAL A 443 12.04 2.51 28.76
C VAL A 443 12.15 2.80 27.26
N GLN A 444 12.35 4.05 26.87
CA GLN A 444 12.50 4.44 25.48
C GLN A 444 13.69 3.76 24.78
N LEU A 445 14.78 3.56 25.51
CA LEU A 445 15.97 2.83 25.04
C LEU A 445 15.85 1.31 25.19
N SER A 446 14.74 0.80 25.78
CA SER A 446 14.53 -0.62 26.06
C SER A 446 15.61 -1.24 26.95
N ASN A 447 16.19 -0.44 27.88
CA ASN A 447 17.25 -0.87 28.77
C ASN A 447 16.65 -1.45 30.07
N ASP A 448 16.45 -2.78 30.11
CA ASP A 448 15.83 -3.52 31.23
C ASP A 448 16.59 -3.31 32.53
N GLU A 449 17.93 -3.31 32.51
CA GLU A 449 18.77 -3.18 33.68
C GLU A 449 18.73 -1.75 34.27
N ALA A 450 18.73 -0.72 33.43
CA ALA A 450 18.56 0.65 33.87
C ALA A 450 17.15 0.86 34.50
N VAL A 451 16.12 0.29 33.90
CA VAL A 451 14.75 0.31 34.47
C VAL A 451 14.73 -0.37 35.82
N LYS A 452 15.34 -1.57 35.99
CA LYS A 452 15.43 -2.27 37.28
C LYS A 452 16.12 -1.41 38.30
N LEU A 453 17.24 -0.81 37.95
CA LEU A 453 18.03 0.02 38.86
C LEU A 453 17.23 1.25 39.30
N LEU A 454 16.64 1.98 38.39
CA LEU A 454 15.81 3.16 38.70
C LEU A 454 14.64 2.79 39.62
N LEU A 455 13.97 1.67 39.38
CA LEU A 455 12.88 1.17 40.21
C LEU A 455 13.37 0.70 41.58
N LEU A 456 14.62 0.19 41.72
CA LEU A 456 15.24 -0.13 43.01
C LEU A 456 15.53 1.13 43.82
N TYR A 457 15.89 2.23 43.16
CA TYR A 457 16.09 3.55 43.82
C TYR A 457 14.76 4.32 44.02
N ASN A 458 13.62 3.61 43.90
CA ASN A 458 12.25 4.11 44.08
C ASN A 458 11.83 5.22 43.07
N ALA A 459 12.26 5.12 41.80
CA ALA A 459 11.72 5.97 40.74
C ALA A 459 10.17 5.85 40.70
N ASN A 460 9.51 6.99 40.56
CA ASN A 460 8.04 7.03 40.46
C ASN A 460 7.56 6.52 39.08
N PRO A 461 6.90 5.36 39.00
CA PRO A 461 6.46 4.80 37.71
C PRO A 461 5.23 5.50 37.11
N ASN A 462 4.66 6.48 37.84
CA ASN A 462 3.43 7.18 37.47
C ASN A 462 3.68 8.64 37.01
N LEU A 463 4.93 9.05 36.87
CA LEU A 463 5.21 10.34 36.28
C LEU A 463 4.70 10.37 34.85
N ALA A 464 4.03 11.45 34.49
CA ALA A 464 3.55 11.68 33.12
C ALA A 464 4.51 12.65 32.40
N ASN A 465 4.77 12.36 31.13
CA ASN A 465 5.50 13.31 30.26
C ASN A 465 4.56 14.44 29.78
N SER A 466 5.07 15.33 28.92
CA SER A 466 4.29 16.42 28.32
C SER A 466 3.02 16.02 27.57
N ARG A 467 2.87 14.75 27.21
CA ARG A 467 1.68 14.17 26.56
C ARG A 467 0.79 13.38 27.51
N GLY A 468 1.01 13.48 28.81
CA GLY A 468 0.29 12.67 29.79
C GLY A 468 0.69 11.19 29.82
N SER A 469 1.60 10.74 28.94
CA SER A 469 2.03 9.34 28.88
C SER A 469 2.98 9.00 30.03
N THR A 470 2.73 7.90 30.71
CA THR A 470 3.57 7.35 31.81
C THR A 470 4.53 6.28 31.24
N PRO A 471 5.58 5.85 31.98
CA PRO A 471 6.52 4.82 31.52
C PRO A 471 5.83 3.52 31.06
N ILE A 472 4.70 3.14 31.66
CA ILE A 472 3.97 1.94 31.26
C ILE A 472 3.28 2.11 29.88
N HIS A 473 2.83 3.30 29.51
CA HIS A 473 2.32 3.56 28.17
C HIS A 473 3.39 3.29 27.11
N LEU A 474 4.60 3.82 27.31
CA LEU A 474 5.73 3.61 26.40
C LEU A 474 6.18 2.14 26.36
N ALA A 475 6.22 1.46 27.51
CA ALA A 475 6.59 0.05 27.56
C ALA A 475 5.63 -0.84 26.77
N VAL A 476 4.32 -0.55 26.89
CA VAL A 476 3.26 -1.29 26.19
C VAL A 476 3.26 -0.96 24.69
N GLU A 477 3.39 0.31 24.33
CA GLU A 477 3.49 0.76 22.94
C GLU A 477 4.63 0.04 22.22
N LYS A 478 5.80 -0.06 22.86
CA LYS A 478 6.99 -0.74 22.34
C LYS A 478 6.96 -2.26 22.51
N ARG A 479 5.92 -2.83 23.10
CA ARG A 479 5.77 -4.28 23.36
C ARG A 479 6.89 -4.87 24.23
N LEU A 480 7.40 -4.11 25.19
CA LEU A 480 8.50 -4.49 26.08
C LEU A 480 7.96 -5.30 27.28
N LYS A 481 7.79 -6.61 27.10
CA LYS A 481 7.16 -7.50 28.11
C LYS A 481 7.88 -7.49 29.44
N ASN A 482 9.22 -7.59 29.45
CA ASN A 482 10.04 -7.60 30.66
C ASN A 482 9.90 -6.28 31.42
N ILE A 483 10.02 -5.15 30.72
CA ILE A 483 9.89 -3.81 31.32
C ILE A 483 8.47 -3.61 31.82
N THR A 484 7.45 -4.04 31.07
CA THR A 484 6.05 -3.97 31.51
C THR A 484 5.86 -4.75 32.84
N GLU A 485 6.41 -5.94 32.94
CA GLU A 485 6.34 -6.76 34.16
C GLU A 485 7.08 -6.10 35.33
N LEU A 486 8.26 -5.52 35.08
CA LEU A 486 9.02 -4.77 36.09
C LEU A 486 8.22 -3.57 36.62
N LEU A 487 7.62 -2.79 35.73
CA LEU A 487 6.76 -1.66 36.11
C LEU A 487 5.52 -2.12 36.89
N LEU A 488 4.83 -3.17 36.43
CA LEU A 488 3.69 -3.76 37.09
C LEU A 488 4.02 -4.39 38.44
N GLY A 489 5.27 -4.72 38.71
CA GLY A 489 5.80 -5.14 40.01
C GLY A 489 5.85 -4.03 41.06
N ARG A 490 5.59 -2.78 40.68
CA ARG A 490 5.56 -1.59 41.54
C ARG A 490 4.14 -1.03 41.66
N LYS A 491 3.96 0.09 42.37
CA LYS A 491 2.66 0.75 42.52
C LYS A 491 2.33 1.58 41.25
N THR A 492 2.29 0.92 40.12
CA THR A 492 1.99 1.53 38.83
C THR A 492 0.48 1.67 38.65
N ASN A 493 0.02 2.85 38.25
CA ASN A 493 -1.37 3.07 37.87
C ASN A 493 -1.62 2.49 36.47
N VAL A 494 -2.22 1.31 36.39
CA VAL A 494 -2.54 0.61 35.15
C VAL A 494 -3.68 1.27 34.36
N ASN A 495 -4.41 2.23 35.00
CA ASN A 495 -5.50 2.98 34.38
C ASN A 495 -5.13 4.46 34.15
N ALA A 496 -3.83 4.78 34.17
CA ALA A 496 -3.39 6.10 33.80
C ALA A 496 -3.86 6.44 32.37
N LYS A 497 -4.27 7.71 32.17
CA LYS A 497 -4.75 8.22 30.89
C LYS A 497 -3.78 9.25 30.38
N ASP A 498 -3.42 9.18 29.11
CA ASP A 498 -2.68 10.21 28.41
C ASP A 498 -3.62 11.36 27.97
N GLU A 499 -3.09 12.34 27.21
CA GLU A 499 -3.87 13.50 26.72
C GLU A 499 -5.04 13.05 25.82
N ASP A 500 -4.92 11.96 25.09
CA ASP A 500 -5.97 11.38 24.24
C ASP A 500 -6.91 10.46 25.05
N GLN A 501 -6.79 10.44 26.39
CA GLN A 501 -7.51 9.55 27.31
C GLN A 501 -7.23 8.05 27.07
N TYR A 502 -6.14 7.72 26.36
CA TYR A 502 -5.71 6.35 26.16
C TYR A 502 -5.16 5.78 27.47
N THR A 503 -5.55 4.55 27.79
CA THR A 503 -4.94 3.76 28.86
C THR A 503 -3.91 2.79 28.28
N PRO A 504 -3.00 2.21 29.08
CA PRO A 504 -2.10 1.16 28.61
C PRO A 504 -2.82 0.00 27.90
N LEU A 505 -4.07 -0.31 28.32
CA LEU A 505 -4.86 -1.37 27.70
C LEU A 505 -5.33 -0.99 26.27
N HIS A 506 -5.58 0.30 25.97
CA HIS A 506 -5.85 0.77 24.61
C HIS A 506 -4.63 0.57 23.69
N PHE A 507 -3.43 0.91 24.16
CA PHE A 507 -2.19 0.66 23.41
C PHE A 507 -1.97 -0.85 23.17
N THR A 508 -2.27 -1.69 24.17
CA THR A 508 -2.21 -3.15 24.02
C THR A 508 -3.21 -3.66 22.98
N ALA A 509 -4.41 -3.09 22.96
CA ALA A 509 -5.45 -3.41 21.99
C ALA A 509 -5.04 -3.03 20.58
N GLN A 510 -4.33 -1.94 20.40
CA GLN A 510 -3.78 -1.51 19.11
C GLN A 510 -2.59 -2.39 18.68
N SER A 511 -1.64 -2.63 19.59
CA SER A 511 -0.42 -3.39 19.30
C SER A 511 -0.63 -4.89 19.13
N GLY A 512 -1.68 -5.47 19.72
CA GLY A 512 -2.05 -6.87 19.62
C GLY A 512 -1.25 -7.82 20.53
N ASP A 513 -0.57 -7.33 21.59
CA ASP A 513 0.17 -8.20 22.49
C ASP A 513 -0.74 -8.82 23.54
N GLU A 514 -1.08 -10.10 23.33
CA GLU A 514 -1.92 -10.88 24.22
C GLU A 514 -1.33 -11.02 25.63
N THR A 515 -0.02 -11.15 25.76
CA THR A 515 0.67 -11.37 27.05
C THR A 515 0.53 -10.12 27.93
N ILE A 516 0.83 -8.95 27.34
CA ILE A 516 0.72 -7.67 28.05
C ILE A 516 -0.74 -7.38 28.40
N ALA A 517 -1.70 -7.68 27.49
CA ALA A 517 -3.13 -7.52 27.78
C ALA A 517 -3.55 -8.31 29.03
N ARG A 518 -3.11 -9.57 29.14
CA ARG A 518 -3.37 -10.42 30.32
C ARG A 518 -2.76 -9.83 31.59
N GLN A 519 -1.47 -9.45 31.53
CA GLN A 519 -0.76 -8.84 32.65
C GLN A 519 -1.47 -7.58 33.18
N LEU A 520 -1.89 -6.69 32.29
CA LEU A 520 -2.62 -5.46 32.67
C LEU A 520 -3.97 -5.79 33.33
N LEU A 521 -4.75 -6.70 32.74
CA LEU A 521 -6.05 -7.11 33.26
C LEU A 521 -5.92 -7.85 34.61
N ASP A 522 -4.87 -8.68 34.80
CA ASP A 522 -4.58 -9.35 36.06
C ASP A 522 -4.19 -8.36 37.18
N ARG A 523 -3.72 -7.15 36.77
CA ARG A 523 -3.42 -6.05 37.71
C ARG A 523 -4.55 -5.04 37.87
N GLY A 524 -5.76 -5.34 37.37
CA GLY A 524 -6.97 -4.53 37.55
C GLY A 524 -7.11 -3.39 36.53
N ALA A 525 -6.59 -3.54 35.33
CA ALA A 525 -6.89 -2.60 34.25
C ALA A 525 -8.39 -2.57 33.94
N SER A 526 -8.97 -1.38 33.84
CA SER A 526 -10.39 -1.16 33.50
C SER A 526 -10.66 -1.57 32.07
N ILE A 527 -11.43 -2.65 31.89
CA ILE A 527 -11.63 -3.29 30.59
C ILE A 527 -12.49 -2.47 29.63
N ASN A 528 -13.42 -1.67 30.16
CA ASN A 528 -14.36 -0.84 29.38
C ASN A 528 -14.07 0.67 29.50
N GLU A 529 -12.84 1.03 29.91
CA GLU A 529 -12.44 2.44 29.93
C GLU A 529 -12.51 3.01 28.52
N THR A 530 -12.84 4.30 28.43
CA THR A 530 -13.00 4.95 27.13
C THR A 530 -11.96 6.02 26.89
N ASP A 531 -11.54 6.15 25.62
CA ASP A 531 -10.75 7.25 25.13
C ASP A 531 -11.63 8.50 24.88
N PHE A 532 -11.05 9.59 24.35
CA PHE A 532 -11.80 10.84 24.06
C PHE A 532 -12.89 10.68 22.99
N GLU A 533 -12.85 9.64 22.16
CA GLU A 533 -13.88 9.31 21.17
C GLU A 533 -14.91 8.29 21.70
N GLY A 534 -14.85 7.95 22.99
CA GLY A 534 -15.72 6.98 23.61
C GLY A 534 -15.40 5.52 23.22
N ARG A 535 -14.22 5.28 22.60
CA ARG A 535 -13.82 3.93 22.19
C ARG A 535 -13.19 3.18 23.34
N THR A 536 -13.61 1.94 23.57
CA THR A 536 -13.00 1.04 24.53
C THR A 536 -11.81 0.28 23.90
N PRO A 537 -10.95 -0.39 24.70
CA PRO A 537 -9.92 -1.28 24.17
C PRO A 537 -10.47 -2.33 23.17
N LEU A 538 -11.72 -2.79 23.36
CA LEU A 538 -12.35 -3.72 22.43
C LEU A 538 -12.62 -3.07 21.05
N HIS A 539 -13.04 -1.81 21.00
CA HIS A 539 -13.20 -1.07 19.74
C HIS A 539 -11.88 -1.00 18.99
N ILE A 540 -10.80 -0.61 19.68
CA ILE A 540 -9.45 -0.50 19.10
C ILE A 540 -8.96 -1.87 18.61
N ALA A 541 -9.11 -2.93 19.41
CA ALA A 541 -8.72 -4.28 19.00
C ALA A 541 -9.50 -4.77 17.76
N CYS A 542 -10.79 -4.44 17.68
CA CYS A 542 -11.63 -4.76 16.52
C CYS A 542 -11.25 -3.96 15.28
N GLN A 543 -10.87 -2.69 15.43
CA GLN A 543 -10.39 -1.83 14.36
C GLN A 543 -9.06 -2.35 13.77
N HIS A 544 -8.13 -2.79 14.62
CA HIS A 544 -6.80 -3.23 14.21
C HIS A 544 -6.70 -4.75 13.93
N GLY A 545 -7.80 -5.49 14.02
CA GLY A 545 -7.81 -6.91 13.66
C GLY A 545 -7.08 -7.81 14.68
N GLN A 546 -7.00 -7.43 15.94
CA GLN A 546 -6.21 -8.11 16.96
C GLN A 546 -6.96 -9.28 17.60
N ASP A 547 -7.17 -10.37 16.86
CA ASP A 547 -7.95 -11.55 17.27
C ASP A 547 -7.59 -12.07 18.66
N LYS A 548 -6.31 -12.14 19.00
CA LYS A 548 -5.84 -12.66 20.28
C LYS A 548 -6.26 -11.77 21.43
N VAL A 549 -6.08 -10.47 21.30
CA VAL A 549 -6.47 -9.48 22.31
C VAL A 549 -8.00 -9.41 22.43
N VAL A 550 -8.75 -9.45 21.31
CA VAL A 550 -10.21 -9.55 21.33
C VAL A 550 -10.67 -10.74 22.16
N ARG A 551 -10.08 -11.93 21.97
CA ARG A 551 -10.41 -13.13 22.78
C ARG A 551 -10.13 -12.91 24.28
N VAL A 552 -9.00 -12.28 24.61
CA VAL A 552 -8.67 -11.98 26.00
C VAL A 552 -9.69 -11.02 26.58
N LEU A 553 -9.99 -9.91 25.91
CA LEU A 553 -10.96 -8.92 26.38
C LEU A 553 -12.35 -9.53 26.57
N LEU A 554 -12.85 -10.31 25.61
CA LEU A 554 -14.13 -10.98 25.70
C LEU A 554 -14.17 -12.02 26.85
N SER A 555 -13.09 -12.78 27.04
CA SER A 555 -12.99 -13.76 28.13
C SER A 555 -12.97 -13.11 29.53
N ARG A 556 -12.62 -11.82 29.60
CA ARG A 556 -12.57 -11.03 30.82
C ARG A 556 -13.79 -10.13 31.03
N GLY A 557 -14.84 -10.28 30.17
CA GLY A 557 -16.10 -9.56 30.27
C GLY A 557 -16.14 -8.16 29.67
N ALA A 558 -15.36 -7.91 28.59
CA ALA A 558 -15.52 -6.69 27.82
C ALA A 558 -16.95 -6.58 27.25
N ASP A 559 -17.56 -5.42 27.39
CA ASP A 559 -18.91 -5.17 26.88
C ASP A 559 -18.89 -4.91 25.38
N VAL A 560 -19.55 -5.78 24.62
CA VAL A 560 -19.63 -5.73 23.16
C VAL A 560 -20.67 -4.73 22.65
N HIS A 561 -21.52 -4.20 23.53
CA HIS A 561 -22.62 -3.31 23.17
C HIS A 561 -22.29 -1.84 23.40
N LEU A 562 -21.19 -1.52 24.04
CA LEU A 562 -20.76 -0.14 24.22
C LEU A 562 -20.55 0.51 22.85
N LYS A 563 -20.97 1.76 22.77
CA LYS A 563 -20.90 2.57 21.56
C LYS A 563 -19.96 3.75 21.81
N GLY A 564 -19.06 3.98 20.89
CA GLY A 564 -18.21 5.16 20.86
C GLY A 564 -18.89 6.33 20.11
N LYS A 565 -18.06 7.24 19.63
CA LYS A 565 -18.51 8.38 18.82
C LYS A 565 -19.36 7.92 17.63
N ASP A 566 -20.40 8.70 17.31
CA ASP A 566 -21.35 8.39 16.24
C ASP A 566 -22.06 7.02 16.41
N ASP A 567 -22.17 6.54 17.64
CA ASP A 567 -22.78 5.24 18.00
C ASP A 567 -22.09 4.03 17.37
N TRP A 568 -20.80 4.12 17.04
CA TRP A 568 -20.04 2.97 16.51
C TRP A 568 -19.81 1.95 17.61
N ALA A 569 -20.30 0.72 17.42
CA ALA A 569 -19.98 -0.44 18.27
C ALA A 569 -18.73 -1.18 17.73
N PRO A 570 -18.08 -2.04 18.54
CA PRO A 570 -16.93 -2.85 18.10
C PRO A 570 -17.18 -3.63 16.81
N LEU A 571 -18.42 -4.10 16.60
CA LEU A 571 -18.84 -4.85 15.41
C LEU A 571 -18.79 -3.99 14.13
N HIS A 572 -19.06 -2.69 14.22
CA HIS A 572 -18.95 -1.77 13.07
C HIS A 572 -17.52 -1.67 12.58
N PHE A 573 -16.55 -1.49 13.51
CA PHE A 573 -15.12 -1.44 13.18
C PHE A 573 -14.63 -2.74 12.53
N ALA A 574 -14.99 -3.90 13.11
CA ALA A 574 -14.63 -5.19 12.56
C ALA A 574 -15.21 -5.45 11.16
N ALA A 575 -16.47 -5.02 10.92
CA ALA A 575 -17.14 -5.15 9.62
C ALA A 575 -16.54 -4.19 8.58
N TRP A 576 -16.24 -2.94 8.97
CA TRP A 576 -15.61 -1.94 8.12
C TRP A 576 -14.22 -2.37 7.62
N GLN A 577 -13.41 -2.97 8.51
CA GLN A 577 -12.07 -3.46 8.18
C GLN A 577 -12.04 -4.86 7.56
N GLY A 578 -13.15 -5.59 7.60
CA GLY A 578 -13.24 -6.91 7.00
C GLY A 578 -12.69 -8.06 7.87
N HIS A 579 -12.60 -7.91 9.20
CA HIS A 579 -12.04 -8.90 10.14
C HIS A 579 -13.03 -10.01 10.46
N LEU A 580 -13.13 -11.03 9.58
CA LEU A 580 -14.11 -12.13 9.65
C LEU A 580 -14.09 -12.92 10.96
N SER A 581 -12.90 -13.23 11.48
CA SER A 581 -12.71 -13.97 12.72
C SER A 581 -13.27 -13.20 13.92
N ILE A 582 -13.03 -11.89 13.98
CA ILE A 582 -13.52 -11.03 15.05
C ILE A 582 -15.05 -10.92 15.01
N VAL A 583 -15.65 -10.73 13.82
CA VAL A 583 -17.11 -10.70 13.68
C VAL A 583 -17.75 -12.00 14.18
N LYS A 584 -17.14 -13.16 13.87
CA LYS A 584 -17.63 -14.46 14.40
C LYS A 584 -17.54 -14.52 15.93
N LEU A 585 -16.45 -14.01 16.51
CA LEU A 585 -16.27 -13.96 17.97
C LEU A 585 -17.32 -13.07 18.61
N LEU A 586 -17.48 -11.84 18.12
CA LEU A 586 -18.42 -10.86 18.67
C LEU A 586 -19.86 -11.36 18.61
N VAL A 587 -20.32 -11.88 17.47
CA VAL A 587 -21.73 -12.27 17.28
C VAL A 587 -22.00 -13.64 17.90
N LYS A 588 -21.20 -14.69 17.58
CA LYS A 588 -21.50 -16.07 18.03
C LYS A 588 -21.15 -16.34 19.49
N GLN A 589 -20.08 -15.76 19.99
CA GLN A 589 -19.58 -16.08 21.33
C GLN A 589 -19.99 -15.04 22.38
N SER A 590 -20.14 -13.78 21.97
CA SER A 590 -20.40 -12.69 22.92
C SER A 590 -21.77 -12.02 22.73
N GLY A 591 -22.56 -12.47 21.76
CA GLY A 591 -23.94 -12.03 21.59
C GLY A 591 -24.11 -10.61 21.03
N ALA A 592 -23.11 -10.05 20.33
CA ALA A 592 -23.26 -8.75 19.70
C ALA A 592 -24.41 -8.72 18.72
N HIS A 593 -25.23 -7.67 18.76
CA HIS A 593 -26.38 -7.51 17.86
C HIS A 593 -25.91 -7.24 16.43
N VAL A 594 -26.18 -8.18 15.51
CA VAL A 594 -25.70 -8.10 14.11
C VAL A 594 -26.28 -6.90 13.35
N ASN A 595 -27.46 -6.42 13.72
CA ASN A 595 -28.14 -5.26 13.13
C ASN A 595 -28.00 -3.98 13.96
N THR A 596 -26.97 -3.89 14.82
CA THR A 596 -26.69 -2.65 15.54
C THR A 596 -26.51 -1.49 14.58
N GLN A 597 -27.00 -0.32 14.96
CA GLN A 597 -26.98 0.86 14.09
C GLN A 597 -26.10 1.96 14.69
N THR A 598 -25.40 2.68 13.82
CA THR A 598 -24.71 3.93 14.11
C THR A 598 -25.73 5.09 14.21
N SER A 599 -25.29 6.27 14.61
CA SER A 599 -26.15 7.47 14.71
C SER A 599 -26.85 7.85 13.41
N ASP A 600 -26.24 7.54 12.25
CA ASP A 600 -26.80 7.76 10.92
C ASP A 600 -27.58 6.53 10.38
N GLY A 601 -27.78 5.53 11.21
CA GLY A 601 -28.57 4.33 10.91
C GLY A 601 -27.84 3.26 10.14
N ARG A 602 -26.51 3.35 9.94
CA ARG A 602 -25.75 2.30 9.24
C ARG A 602 -25.58 1.06 10.11
N THR A 603 -25.81 -0.11 9.54
CA THR A 603 -25.50 -1.40 10.15
C THR A 603 -24.11 -1.90 9.71
N PRO A 604 -23.53 -2.92 10.38
CA PRO A 604 -22.30 -3.57 9.91
C PRO A 604 -22.37 -4.05 8.45
N LEU A 605 -23.58 -4.45 7.98
CA LEU A 605 -23.79 -4.86 6.59
C LEU A 605 -23.68 -3.69 5.61
N HIS A 606 -24.16 -2.49 5.97
CA HIS A 606 -23.94 -1.28 5.17
C HIS A 606 -22.45 -0.98 4.99
N LEU A 607 -21.68 -1.07 6.09
CA LEU A 607 -20.24 -0.81 6.07
C LEU A 607 -19.49 -1.85 5.24
N ALA A 608 -19.85 -3.12 5.37
CA ALA A 608 -19.27 -4.18 4.55
C ALA A 608 -19.65 -4.02 3.06
N ALA A 609 -20.86 -3.56 2.76
CA ALA A 609 -21.31 -3.27 1.41
C ALA A 609 -20.57 -2.08 0.80
N GLN A 610 -20.37 -1.01 1.57
CA GLN A 610 -19.63 0.18 1.15
C GLN A 610 -18.16 -0.11 0.80
N ARG A 611 -17.53 -1.04 1.51
CA ARG A 611 -16.14 -1.46 1.28
C ARG A 611 -15.99 -2.60 0.28
N GLY A 612 -17.10 -3.15 -0.23
CA GLY A 612 -17.08 -4.29 -1.13
C GLY A 612 -16.58 -5.59 -0.49
N HIS A 613 -16.62 -5.69 0.83
CA HIS A 613 -16.19 -6.87 1.56
C HIS A 613 -17.19 -8.03 1.39
N TYR A 614 -17.24 -8.64 0.19
CA TYR A 614 -18.15 -9.73 -0.15
C TYR A 614 -18.20 -10.85 0.91
N ARG A 615 -17.03 -11.31 1.38
CA ARG A 615 -16.97 -12.39 2.39
C ARG A 615 -17.54 -11.95 3.73
N MET A 616 -17.36 -10.68 4.09
CA MET A 616 -17.92 -10.09 5.30
C MET A 616 -19.43 -9.93 5.20
N ALA A 617 -19.92 -9.35 4.08
CA ALA A 617 -21.34 -9.23 3.83
C ALA A 617 -22.04 -10.61 3.88
N ARG A 618 -21.46 -11.61 3.24
CA ARG A 618 -21.96 -12.99 3.29
C ARG A 618 -21.99 -13.54 4.72
N LEU A 619 -20.91 -13.36 5.48
CA LEU A 619 -20.86 -13.82 6.88
C LEU A 619 -21.93 -13.13 7.74
N LEU A 620 -22.11 -11.80 7.60
CA LEU A 620 -23.10 -11.05 8.36
C LEU A 620 -24.52 -11.54 8.04
N ILE A 621 -24.84 -11.81 6.78
CA ILE A 621 -26.13 -12.38 6.35
C ILE A 621 -26.32 -13.79 6.93
N GLU A 622 -25.29 -14.65 6.91
CA GLU A 622 -25.31 -15.97 7.53
C GLU A 622 -25.51 -15.89 9.06
N LEU A 623 -25.13 -14.77 9.68
CA LEU A 623 -25.33 -14.49 11.12
C LEU A 623 -26.68 -13.81 11.41
N GLY A 624 -27.52 -13.58 10.41
CA GLY A 624 -28.87 -13.01 10.57
C GLY A 624 -28.93 -11.49 10.34
N ALA A 625 -27.96 -10.90 9.63
CA ALA A 625 -28.09 -9.50 9.24
C ALA A 625 -29.26 -9.30 8.28
N ASP A 626 -30.08 -8.30 8.57
CA ASP A 626 -31.20 -7.91 7.72
C ASP A 626 -30.70 -7.05 6.57
N VAL A 627 -30.98 -7.50 5.33
CA VAL A 627 -30.56 -6.85 4.08
C VAL A 627 -31.40 -5.62 3.74
N SER A 628 -32.51 -5.39 4.44
CA SER A 628 -33.53 -4.37 4.13
C SER A 628 -33.43 -3.14 5.07
N VAL A 629 -32.63 -3.17 6.12
CA VAL A 629 -32.53 -2.07 7.10
C VAL A 629 -32.13 -0.77 6.40
N PRO A 630 -32.91 0.32 6.51
CA PRO A 630 -32.52 1.60 5.93
C PRO A 630 -31.67 2.42 6.91
N THR A 631 -30.81 3.28 6.37
CA THR A 631 -30.16 4.36 7.11
C THR A 631 -31.14 5.53 7.36
N ALA A 632 -30.72 6.55 8.10
CA ALA A 632 -31.50 7.77 8.32
C ALA A 632 -31.89 8.49 7.00
N THR A 633 -31.12 8.28 5.92
CA THR A 633 -31.42 8.77 4.57
C THR A 633 -32.17 7.77 3.70
N LEU A 634 -32.76 6.75 4.31
CA LEU A 634 -33.47 5.64 3.65
C LEU A 634 -32.61 4.82 2.67
N ARG A 635 -31.30 4.79 2.82
CA ARG A 635 -30.41 3.96 2.01
C ARG A 635 -30.31 2.56 2.60
N THR A 636 -30.53 1.55 1.80
CA THR A 636 -30.32 0.13 2.17
C THR A 636 -28.89 -0.29 1.85
N PRO A 637 -28.40 -1.45 2.33
CA PRO A 637 -27.08 -1.98 1.94
C PRO A 637 -26.92 -2.13 0.41
N LEU A 638 -28.01 -2.40 -0.34
CA LEU A 638 -28.00 -2.47 -1.80
C LEU A 638 -27.71 -1.10 -2.44
N HIS A 639 -28.31 -0.04 -1.93
CA HIS A 639 -28.03 1.33 -2.38
C HIS A 639 -26.55 1.65 -2.23
N VAL A 640 -25.96 1.35 -1.06
CA VAL A 640 -24.56 1.63 -0.77
C VAL A 640 -23.62 0.80 -1.66
N ALA A 641 -23.93 -0.49 -1.88
CA ALA A 641 -23.15 -1.35 -2.78
C ALA A 641 -23.25 -0.89 -4.24
N ALA A 642 -24.41 -0.39 -4.67
CA ALA A 642 -24.64 0.13 -6.02
C ALA A 642 -23.91 1.47 -6.24
N GLU A 643 -23.94 2.36 -5.27
CA GLU A 643 -23.23 3.65 -5.26
C GLU A 643 -21.71 3.47 -5.40
N THR A 644 -21.13 2.46 -4.76
CA THR A 644 -19.69 2.16 -4.76
C THR A 644 -19.26 1.15 -5.84
N GLY A 645 -20.21 0.67 -6.66
CA GLY A 645 -19.92 -0.23 -7.78
C GLY A 645 -19.57 -1.68 -7.41
N HIS A 646 -19.88 -2.11 -6.20
CA HIS A 646 -19.53 -3.45 -5.71
C HIS A 646 -20.51 -4.52 -6.21
N THR A 647 -20.43 -4.86 -7.50
CA THR A 647 -21.34 -5.78 -8.21
C THR A 647 -21.50 -7.14 -7.52
N SER A 648 -20.41 -7.73 -7.02
CA SER A 648 -20.48 -9.02 -6.33
C SER A 648 -21.28 -8.96 -5.03
N THR A 649 -21.15 -7.86 -4.29
CA THR A 649 -21.92 -7.62 -3.06
C THR A 649 -23.37 -7.30 -3.37
N SER A 650 -23.65 -6.51 -4.42
CA SER A 650 -25.00 -6.24 -4.91
C SER A 650 -25.73 -7.54 -5.31
N ARG A 651 -25.05 -8.42 -6.06
CA ARG A 651 -25.56 -9.76 -6.44
C ARG A 651 -25.87 -10.62 -5.20
N LEU A 652 -25.00 -10.57 -4.19
CA LEU A 652 -25.22 -11.30 -2.93
C LEU A 652 -26.48 -10.80 -2.21
N LEU A 653 -26.64 -9.47 -2.09
CA LEU A 653 -27.80 -8.86 -1.43
C LEU A 653 -29.11 -9.20 -2.15
N LEU A 654 -29.14 -9.12 -3.49
CA LEU A 654 -30.30 -9.50 -4.33
C LEU A 654 -30.65 -10.99 -4.18
N LYS A 655 -29.63 -11.86 -4.15
CA LYS A 655 -29.84 -13.29 -3.87
C LYS A 655 -30.54 -13.54 -2.52
N HIS A 656 -30.29 -12.68 -1.55
CA HIS A 656 -30.95 -12.72 -0.24
C HIS A 656 -32.16 -11.80 -0.13
N LYS A 657 -32.80 -11.48 -1.28
CA LYS A 657 -34.06 -10.75 -1.41
C LYS A 657 -34.03 -9.31 -0.92
N ALA A 658 -32.89 -8.62 -1.10
CA ALA A 658 -32.86 -7.17 -0.94
C ALA A 658 -33.89 -6.55 -1.92
N ASP A 659 -34.65 -5.57 -1.45
CA ASP A 659 -35.65 -4.87 -2.29
C ASP A 659 -34.93 -4.06 -3.38
N LEU A 660 -35.14 -4.45 -4.62
CA LEU A 660 -34.53 -3.86 -5.82
C LEU A 660 -35.08 -2.45 -6.09
N GLU A 661 -36.36 -2.19 -5.74
CA GLU A 661 -37.04 -0.92 -5.96
C GLU A 661 -37.12 -0.03 -4.71
N ALA A 662 -36.40 -0.39 -3.67
CA ALA A 662 -36.25 0.46 -2.47
C ALA A 662 -35.83 1.87 -2.89
N ARG A 663 -36.33 2.88 -2.19
CA ARG A 663 -36.07 4.30 -2.52
C ARG A 663 -35.39 5.02 -1.39
N THR A 664 -34.36 5.80 -1.72
CA THR A 664 -33.72 6.74 -0.80
C THR A 664 -34.64 7.93 -0.49
N GLY A 665 -34.24 8.78 0.47
CA GLY A 665 -34.95 9.99 0.83
C GLY A 665 -35.18 10.99 -0.32
N VAL A 666 -34.41 10.87 -1.42
CA VAL A 666 -34.59 11.68 -2.65
C VAL A 666 -35.31 10.89 -3.78
N GLY A 667 -35.77 9.69 -3.48
CA GLY A 667 -36.48 8.82 -4.41
C GLY A 667 -35.61 7.97 -5.33
N TRP A 668 -34.29 7.89 -5.09
CA TRP A 668 -33.38 7.11 -5.92
C TRP A 668 -33.45 5.63 -5.59
N THR A 669 -33.42 4.78 -6.62
CA THR A 669 -33.22 3.35 -6.50
C THR A 669 -31.73 3.00 -6.62
N ALA A 670 -31.37 1.75 -6.38
CA ALA A 670 -30.01 1.25 -6.60
C ALA A 670 -29.53 1.48 -8.04
N LEU A 671 -30.45 1.40 -9.04
CA LEU A 671 -30.14 1.67 -10.45
C LEU A 671 -29.79 3.14 -10.70
N HIS A 672 -30.47 4.08 -10.05
CA HIS A 672 -30.12 5.51 -10.13
C HIS A 672 -28.69 5.77 -9.64
N LEU A 673 -28.34 5.23 -8.47
CA LEU A 673 -27.00 5.38 -7.89
C LEU A 673 -25.93 4.74 -8.78
N ALA A 674 -26.10 3.49 -9.20
CA ALA A 674 -25.15 2.82 -10.09
C ALA A 674 -24.97 3.59 -11.42
N SER A 675 -26.03 4.20 -11.93
CA SER A 675 -26.00 4.97 -13.18
C SER A 675 -25.33 6.33 -13.01
N GLN A 676 -25.56 7.03 -11.91
CA GLN A 676 -24.91 8.30 -11.61
C GLN A 676 -23.39 8.15 -11.46
N PHE A 677 -22.94 7.08 -10.79
CA PHE A 677 -21.51 6.83 -10.58
C PHE A 677 -20.86 6.00 -11.69
N GLY A 678 -21.57 5.70 -12.79
CA GLY A 678 -21.00 5.07 -13.97
C GLY A 678 -20.66 3.59 -13.81
N HIS A 679 -21.24 2.89 -12.84
CA HIS A 679 -20.92 1.49 -12.53
C HIS A 679 -21.61 0.51 -13.46
N LEU A 680 -21.18 0.47 -14.73
CA LEU A 680 -21.77 -0.37 -15.78
C LEU A 680 -22.00 -1.84 -15.38
N PRO A 681 -21.05 -2.55 -14.73
CA PRO A 681 -21.28 -3.93 -14.31
C PRO A 681 -22.44 -4.09 -13.32
N THR A 682 -22.60 -3.10 -12.43
CA THR A 682 -23.69 -3.09 -11.46
C THR A 682 -25.02 -2.70 -12.12
N VAL A 683 -24.99 -1.76 -13.07
CA VAL A 683 -26.16 -1.41 -13.89
C VAL A 683 -26.68 -2.63 -14.64
N ARG A 684 -25.80 -3.38 -15.33
CA ARG A 684 -26.17 -4.62 -16.02
C ARG A 684 -26.78 -5.65 -15.08
N LEU A 685 -26.12 -5.86 -13.93
CA LEU A 685 -26.66 -6.77 -12.91
C LEU A 685 -28.08 -6.38 -12.50
N LEU A 686 -28.31 -5.09 -12.21
CA LEU A 686 -29.64 -4.62 -11.77
C LEU A 686 -30.71 -4.77 -12.86
N ILE A 687 -30.35 -4.50 -14.12
CA ILE A 687 -31.22 -4.72 -15.27
C ILE A 687 -31.50 -6.22 -15.46
N ASP A 688 -30.49 -7.09 -15.37
CA ASP A 688 -30.65 -8.55 -15.46
C ASP A 688 -31.62 -9.09 -14.38
N GLU A 689 -31.60 -8.48 -13.19
CA GLU A 689 -32.48 -8.80 -12.07
C GLU A 689 -33.83 -8.06 -12.15
N GLN A 690 -34.14 -7.46 -13.32
CA GLN A 690 -35.44 -6.81 -13.64
C GLN A 690 -35.69 -5.49 -12.89
N ALA A 691 -34.66 -4.70 -12.62
CA ALA A 691 -34.85 -3.34 -12.08
C ALA A 691 -35.69 -2.49 -13.05
N ASN A 692 -36.56 -1.66 -12.50
CA ASN A 692 -37.40 -0.77 -13.29
C ASN A 692 -36.57 0.40 -13.85
N VAL A 693 -36.19 0.31 -15.13
CA VAL A 693 -35.38 1.33 -15.84
C VAL A 693 -36.12 2.68 -15.95
N HIS A 694 -37.48 2.66 -15.87
CA HIS A 694 -38.33 3.86 -15.92
C HIS A 694 -38.63 4.44 -14.53
N ALA A 695 -38.08 3.87 -13.46
CA ALA A 695 -38.26 4.44 -12.13
C ALA A 695 -37.80 5.90 -12.13
N LYS A 696 -38.61 6.80 -11.58
CA LYS A 696 -38.34 8.23 -11.50
C LYS A 696 -38.08 8.62 -10.07
N ASP A 697 -37.09 9.48 -9.84
CA ASP A 697 -36.86 10.11 -8.56
C ASP A 697 -37.92 11.19 -8.24
N HIS A 698 -37.70 11.94 -7.16
CA HIS A 698 -38.64 13.01 -6.77
C HIS A 698 -38.67 14.17 -7.78
N ASP A 699 -37.65 14.34 -8.62
CA ASP A 699 -37.59 15.34 -9.68
C ASP A 699 -38.05 14.77 -11.05
N HIS A 700 -38.62 13.59 -11.04
CA HIS A 700 -39.05 12.84 -12.22
C HIS A 700 -37.91 12.40 -13.15
N ARG A 701 -36.67 12.34 -12.65
CA ARG A 701 -35.49 11.94 -13.42
C ARG A 701 -35.36 10.41 -13.37
N PRO A 702 -35.34 9.71 -14.51
CA PRO A 702 -34.94 8.31 -14.57
C PRO A 702 -33.41 8.16 -14.49
N ALA A 703 -32.89 6.96 -14.28
CA ALA A 703 -31.48 6.65 -14.19
C ALA A 703 -30.63 7.17 -15.39
N CYS A 704 -31.24 7.20 -16.60
CA CYS A 704 -30.59 7.72 -17.80
C CYS A 704 -30.24 9.20 -17.72
N HIS A 705 -31.06 10.03 -17.01
CA HIS A 705 -30.76 11.45 -16.79
C HIS A 705 -29.51 11.63 -15.95
N LEU A 706 -29.39 10.87 -14.86
CA LEU A 706 -28.20 10.93 -13.97
C LEU A 706 -26.94 10.46 -14.70
N ALA A 707 -27.03 9.40 -15.49
CA ALA A 707 -25.91 8.95 -16.31
C ALA A 707 -25.52 9.98 -17.39
N ALA A 708 -26.51 10.72 -17.94
CA ALA A 708 -26.25 11.76 -18.94
C ALA A 708 -25.64 13.03 -18.34
N GLU A 709 -26.06 13.42 -17.14
CA GLU A 709 -25.50 14.53 -16.38
C GLU A 709 -24.01 14.34 -16.08
N GLU A 710 -23.59 13.12 -15.74
CA GLU A 710 -22.20 12.77 -15.43
C GLU A 710 -21.41 12.28 -16.67
N GLY A 711 -22.08 12.07 -17.81
CA GLY A 711 -21.44 11.72 -19.09
C GLY A 711 -21.10 10.23 -19.28
N HIS A 712 -21.73 9.33 -18.56
CA HIS A 712 -21.49 7.89 -18.61
C HIS A 712 -22.09 7.22 -19.85
N SER A 713 -21.46 7.37 -21.02
CA SER A 713 -21.96 6.95 -22.33
C SER A 713 -22.32 5.45 -22.41
N GLU A 714 -21.51 4.57 -21.83
CA GLU A 714 -21.75 3.12 -21.85
C GLU A 714 -22.95 2.72 -20.97
N VAL A 715 -23.13 3.41 -19.82
CA VAL A 715 -24.32 3.22 -18.97
C VAL A 715 -25.58 3.68 -19.70
N ILE A 716 -25.52 4.85 -20.34
CA ILE A 716 -26.63 5.37 -21.16
C ILE A 716 -27.00 4.34 -22.24
N LYS A 717 -26.02 3.84 -22.96
CA LYS A 717 -26.22 2.82 -24.00
C LYS A 717 -26.90 1.58 -23.45
N GLU A 718 -26.47 1.05 -22.31
CA GLU A 718 -27.06 -0.14 -21.68
C GLU A 718 -28.52 0.10 -21.26
N LEU A 719 -28.82 1.27 -20.64
CA LEU A 719 -30.15 1.66 -20.25
C LEU A 719 -31.09 1.78 -21.47
N LEU A 720 -30.60 2.36 -22.57
CA LEU A 720 -31.38 2.53 -23.81
C LEU A 720 -31.57 1.23 -24.59
N LEU A 721 -30.61 0.29 -24.51
CA LEU A 721 -30.76 -1.05 -25.06
C LEU A 721 -31.85 -1.85 -24.33
N SER A 722 -32.00 -1.66 -23.03
CA SER A 722 -33.06 -2.31 -22.24
C SER A 722 -34.43 -1.60 -22.41
N SER A 723 -34.46 -0.30 -22.70
CA SER A 723 -35.67 0.46 -22.99
C SER A 723 -35.39 1.72 -23.79
N SER A 724 -35.71 1.71 -25.08
CA SER A 724 -35.57 2.86 -25.98
C SER A 724 -36.55 4.03 -25.68
N GLU A 725 -37.63 3.76 -24.97
CA GLU A 725 -38.67 4.77 -24.66
C GLU A 725 -38.14 5.83 -23.66
N SER A 726 -37.09 5.52 -22.90
CA SER A 726 -36.52 6.43 -21.89
C SER A 726 -35.69 7.57 -22.47
N VAL A 727 -35.32 7.55 -23.76
CA VAL A 727 -34.41 8.52 -24.39
C VAL A 727 -34.93 9.96 -24.36
N ASN A 728 -36.27 10.15 -24.56
CA ASN A 728 -36.93 11.47 -24.64
C ASN A 728 -37.79 11.80 -23.42
N LEU A 729 -37.67 11.06 -22.34
CA LEU A 729 -38.34 11.42 -21.10
C LEU A 729 -37.82 12.76 -20.59
N ALA A 730 -38.69 13.57 -20.05
CA ALA A 730 -38.37 14.86 -19.44
C ALA A 730 -38.56 14.79 -17.92
N ASP A 731 -37.72 15.52 -17.20
CA ASP A 731 -37.89 15.75 -15.77
C ASP A 731 -38.93 16.80 -15.46
N LYS A 732 -39.13 17.19 -14.20
CA LYS A 732 -40.08 18.24 -13.78
C LYS A 732 -39.84 19.60 -14.43
N GLN A 733 -38.61 19.89 -14.85
CA GLN A 733 -38.19 21.16 -15.45
C GLN A 733 -38.13 21.05 -16.99
N GLY A 734 -38.56 19.93 -17.56
CA GLY A 734 -38.54 19.67 -19.00
C GLY A 734 -37.16 19.30 -19.57
N PHE A 735 -36.14 19.06 -18.73
CA PHE A 735 -34.84 18.58 -19.22
C PHE A 735 -34.94 17.12 -19.62
N THR A 736 -34.44 16.81 -20.82
CA THR A 736 -34.21 15.43 -21.25
C THR A 736 -32.73 15.04 -20.98
N ALA A 737 -32.42 13.76 -21.09
CA ALA A 737 -31.04 13.28 -20.98
C ALA A 737 -30.06 14.02 -21.92
N LEU A 738 -30.53 14.38 -23.14
CA LEU A 738 -29.73 15.16 -24.12
C LEU A 738 -29.45 16.59 -23.64
N HIS A 739 -30.41 17.25 -22.99
CA HIS A 739 -30.18 18.57 -22.38
C HIS A 739 -29.05 18.51 -21.32
N LEU A 740 -29.12 17.53 -20.42
CA LEU A 740 -28.14 17.36 -19.34
C LEU A 740 -26.72 17.01 -19.89
N ALA A 741 -26.64 16.08 -20.84
CA ALA A 741 -25.39 15.75 -21.50
C ALA A 741 -24.80 16.94 -22.29
N ALA A 742 -25.64 17.76 -22.91
CA ALA A 742 -25.23 18.95 -23.65
C ALA A 742 -24.73 20.04 -22.71
N LYS A 743 -25.43 20.31 -21.62
CA LYS A 743 -25.05 21.24 -20.55
C LYS A 743 -23.71 20.83 -19.92
N GLY A 744 -23.51 19.53 -19.61
CA GLY A 744 -22.25 18.97 -19.07
C GLY A 744 -21.08 19.03 -20.08
N GLY A 745 -21.37 19.01 -21.37
CA GLY A 745 -20.37 18.96 -22.44
C GLY A 745 -19.86 17.55 -22.76
N HIS A 746 -20.66 16.55 -22.46
CA HIS A 746 -20.32 15.13 -22.58
C HIS A 746 -20.54 14.61 -24.01
N LEU A 747 -19.58 14.85 -24.91
CA LEU A 747 -19.68 14.55 -26.33
C LEU A 747 -20.07 13.09 -26.63
N GLN A 748 -19.48 12.12 -25.92
CA GLN A 748 -19.78 10.70 -26.13
C GLN A 748 -21.20 10.34 -25.69
N ALA A 749 -21.67 10.90 -24.57
CA ALA A 749 -23.04 10.74 -24.09
C ALA A 749 -24.04 11.34 -25.12
N VAL A 750 -23.76 12.55 -25.63
CA VAL A 750 -24.54 13.18 -26.71
C VAL A 750 -24.58 12.30 -27.96
N HIS A 751 -23.43 11.75 -28.38
CA HIS A 751 -23.34 10.82 -29.50
C HIS A 751 -24.24 9.59 -29.31
N THR A 752 -24.14 8.98 -28.12
CA THR A 752 -24.92 7.77 -27.77
C THR A 752 -26.43 8.08 -27.76
N LEU A 753 -26.83 9.20 -27.15
CA LEU A 753 -28.25 9.61 -27.10
C LEU A 753 -28.80 9.87 -28.49
N LEU A 754 -28.09 10.61 -29.35
CA LEU A 754 -28.50 10.86 -30.74
C LEU A 754 -28.59 9.58 -31.58
N ALA A 755 -27.69 8.63 -31.40
CA ALA A 755 -27.71 7.34 -32.09
C ALA A 755 -28.96 6.50 -31.70
N HIS A 756 -29.50 6.75 -30.50
CA HIS A 756 -30.73 6.05 -30.01
C HIS A 756 -32.00 6.88 -30.17
N GLY A 757 -31.97 7.95 -30.98
CA GLY A 757 -33.19 8.71 -31.37
C GLY A 757 -33.57 9.83 -30.38
N ALA A 758 -32.62 10.43 -29.68
CA ALA A 758 -32.86 11.63 -28.88
C ALA A 758 -33.27 12.79 -29.79
N LEU A 759 -34.33 13.50 -29.42
CA LEU A 759 -34.85 14.66 -30.15
C LEU A 759 -33.95 15.87 -29.89
N VAL A 760 -33.38 16.45 -30.97
CA VAL A 760 -32.43 17.58 -30.88
C VAL A 760 -33.13 18.90 -30.52
N ASN A 761 -34.35 19.11 -31.00
CA ASN A 761 -35.09 20.37 -30.92
C ASN A 761 -36.14 20.41 -29.78
N CYS A 762 -36.03 19.49 -28.78
CA CYS A 762 -36.92 19.56 -27.62
C CYS A 762 -36.55 20.79 -26.76
N GLN A 763 -37.55 21.38 -26.11
CA GLN A 763 -37.40 22.54 -25.26
C GLN A 763 -37.70 22.19 -23.80
N ASN A 764 -36.90 22.69 -22.88
CA ASN A 764 -37.15 22.61 -21.44
C ASN A 764 -38.22 23.65 -21.02
N ALA A 765 -38.57 23.74 -19.75
CA ALA A 765 -39.52 24.72 -19.21
C ALA A 765 -39.10 26.18 -19.43
N ALA A 766 -37.83 26.44 -19.64
CA ALA A 766 -37.31 27.78 -19.97
C ALA A 766 -37.23 28.03 -21.50
N ALA A 767 -37.84 27.17 -22.31
CA ALA A 767 -37.80 27.20 -23.79
C ALA A 767 -36.39 27.09 -24.38
N GLN A 768 -35.43 26.48 -23.65
CA GLN A 768 -34.04 26.27 -24.09
C GLN A 768 -33.94 24.90 -24.75
N THR A 769 -33.24 24.83 -25.88
CA THR A 769 -32.87 23.58 -26.54
C THR A 769 -31.51 23.04 -26.01
N PRO A 770 -31.20 21.74 -26.22
CA PRO A 770 -29.88 21.19 -25.88
C PRO A 770 -28.70 21.96 -26.52
N LEU A 771 -28.90 22.47 -27.76
CA LEU A 771 -27.91 23.30 -28.46
C LEU A 771 -27.67 24.63 -27.74
N GLN A 772 -28.73 25.33 -27.35
CA GLN A 772 -28.61 26.61 -26.63
C GLN A 772 -27.89 26.42 -25.29
N LEU A 773 -28.23 25.36 -24.55
CA LEU A 773 -27.55 25.03 -23.31
C LEU A 773 -26.07 24.74 -23.51
N ALA A 774 -25.70 24.03 -24.58
CA ALA A 774 -24.30 23.77 -24.90
C ALA A 774 -23.56 25.08 -25.25
N GLN A 775 -24.21 26.01 -25.97
CA GLN A 775 -23.66 27.34 -26.31
C GLN A 775 -23.46 28.20 -25.08
N GLU A 776 -24.48 28.31 -24.20
CA GLU A 776 -24.42 29.07 -22.95
C GLU A 776 -23.29 28.58 -22.03
N ASN A 777 -23.06 27.27 -22.01
CA ASN A 777 -22.01 26.65 -21.18
C ASN A 777 -20.65 26.51 -21.92
N GLY A 778 -20.50 27.07 -23.13
CA GLY A 778 -19.24 27.09 -23.88
C GLY A 778 -18.75 25.72 -24.37
N LYS A 779 -19.67 24.75 -24.57
CA LYS A 779 -19.30 23.36 -24.93
C LYS A 779 -19.14 23.18 -26.46
N THR A 780 -18.08 23.77 -27.02
CA THR A 780 -17.87 23.92 -28.47
C THR A 780 -17.90 22.58 -29.26
N SER A 781 -17.40 21.49 -28.70
CA SER A 781 -17.43 20.17 -29.33
C SER A 781 -18.85 19.60 -29.46
N VAL A 782 -19.67 19.80 -28.43
CA VAL A 782 -21.09 19.40 -28.40
C VAL A 782 -21.91 20.28 -29.33
N VAL A 783 -21.67 21.61 -29.34
CA VAL A 783 -22.32 22.55 -30.27
C VAL A 783 -22.10 22.13 -31.72
N LYS A 784 -20.86 21.86 -32.12
CA LYS A 784 -20.56 21.36 -33.48
C LYS A 784 -21.32 20.09 -33.84
N ARG A 785 -21.43 19.15 -32.88
CA ARG A 785 -22.11 17.89 -33.11
C ARG A 785 -23.63 18.07 -33.28
N LEU A 786 -24.25 18.89 -32.43
CA LEU A 786 -25.68 19.15 -32.48
C LEU A 786 -26.07 19.87 -33.77
N LEU A 787 -25.32 20.89 -34.20
CA LEU A 787 -25.50 21.60 -35.51
C LEU A 787 -25.40 20.61 -36.70
N GLN A 788 -24.38 19.76 -36.73
CA GLN A 788 -24.27 18.73 -37.78
C GLN A 788 -25.47 17.80 -37.84
N THR A 789 -26.12 17.57 -36.70
CA THR A 789 -27.28 16.69 -36.66
C THR A 789 -28.55 17.41 -37.09
N GLU A 790 -28.68 18.71 -36.77
CA GLU A 790 -29.77 19.58 -37.26
C GLU A 790 -29.72 19.69 -38.79
N ASP A 791 -28.55 20.01 -39.39
CA ASP A 791 -28.31 20.09 -40.83
C ASP A 791 -28.73 18.77 -41.52
N GLN A 792 -28.33 17.61 -40.94
CA GLN A 792 -28.69 16.29 -41.49
C GLN A 792 -30.21 15.97 -41.45
N ILE A 793 -30.92 16.52 -40.50
CA ILE A 793 -32.38 16.37 -40.36
C ILE A 793 -33.07 17.25 -41.38
N GLU A 794 -32.63 18.51 -41.56
CA GLU A 794 -33.17 19.43 -42.57
C GLU A 794 -32.96 18.93 -44.00
N GLU A 795 -31.78 18.38 -44.33
CA GLU A 795 -31.49 17.74 -45.63
C GLU A 795 -32.38 16.51 -45.92
N LYS A 796 -32.86 15.80 -44.92
CA LYS A 796 -33.74 14.63 -45.08
C LYS A 796 -35.20 14.99 -45.17
N VAL A 797 -35.60 16.20 -44.77
CA VAL A 797 -36.98 16.71 -44.80
C VAL A 797 -37.23 17.57 -46.02
N SER A 798 -36.19 18.17 -46.60
CA SER A 798 -36.18 18.83 -47.92
C SER A 798 -36.09 17.79 -49.03
#